data_3fa365ff5dfdb5746230d8d860384244
#
_entry.id   3fa365ff5dfdb5746230d8d860384244
#
_cell.length_a   1.000
_cell.length_b   1.000
_cell.length_c   1.000
_cell.angle_alpha   90.00
_cell.angle_beta   90.00
_cell.angle_gamma   90.00
#
_symmetry.space_group_name_H-M   'P 1'
#
loop_
_entity.id
_entity.type
_entity.pdbx_description
1 polymer ?
#
loop_
_entity_poly.entity_id
_entity_poly.type
_entity_poly.pdbx_seq_one_letter_code
_entity_poly.pdbx_strand_id
1 'polypeptide(L)'
;MNEVIKGLPVIALKGMTILPYMVIHFDINRKNLIETVEYAMLHGQKIFITGYAGDEQQEDGREEQLRETGTVCEIKQIMKLPGSVLRVMVRGMERGKSLSYNFDGKIMFANVETSDAEGTDELLTAAYVRELKELARAYAAINPRLNKEIMGRIMAADDISELIYRIIAEFPFENGIKLALYDCDDIIERCNRIREAVNREIDIAKIRKQFMEEVHAGIDKHQKEYVLREQMRVIREELGEEGEGEIEEFLERTKRLNASDEIKQKINKEIGRYRSMAASSAEANVIRSYIETLLDIPWDNMSEDNNDIKNAKRVLDKEHYGLDKVKERVLEFLAVRQLNGGKDSPVVCLVGPPGTGKTSIAASIAEALGKKYVRICLGGVRDEAEIRGHRRTYVGAMPGRIIEGIRSAGVKNPLLLLDEIDKTGKDSRGDTASALLEVLDSAQNSHFVDHYMEVPVDLSQVLFIATANDASMIPKPLYDRMEIIELSSYTENEKLHIASEHLVEKQLEKNGLSKKELNINKTALAAIIHGYTREAGVRNLERRIAQICRVTAKKKLSGEYEAGKQVKVTAKNLVDFLGKPRFKDDHAEEKAQVGTVTGLAWTSVGGDTLTIEVVTMPGKGEMILTGNLGDVMKESARIALSYVRSVASQYGVKEDFFGKNDIHIHIPEGAVPKDGPSAGITMSVAILSAVSNIPVRARLAMTGEVTLRGRVLPIGGLKEKLLAAKQYGIKKVLIPEQNQPDVEELDAEITEGMELVYVSDMSQVERESLVKD
;
A
#
# COMPACT_ATOMS: atom_id res chain seq x y z
N MET A 1 -54.51 -9.44 29.96
CA MET A 1 -55.27 -9.78 28.75
C MET A 1 -54.50 -9.34 27.54
N ASN A 2 -54.15 -10.27 26.68
CA ASN A 2 -53.45 -9.91 25.45
C ASN A 2 -54.37 -9.05 24.57
N GLU A 3 -54.05 -7.80 24.35
CA GLU A 3 -54.81 -6.89 23.50
C GLU A 3 -54.31 -6.97 22.06
N VAL A 4 -55.20 -7.19 21.10
CA VAL A 4 -54.82 -7.21 19.69
C VAL A 4 -55.10 -5.83 19.08
N ILE A 5 -54.05 -5.10 18.78
CA ILE A 5 -54.15 -3.80 18.08
C ILE A 5 -54.05 -4.06 16.58
N LYS A 6 -55.12 -3.74 15.84
CA LYS A 6 -55.22 -3.98 14.40
C LYS A 6 -54.76 -2.77 13.59
N GLY A 7 -54.01 -3.02 12.51
CA GLY A 7 -53.69 -2.00 11.51
C GLY A 7 -52.71 -0.94 11.99
N LEU A 8 -51.71 -1.29 12.83
CA LEU A 8 -50.62 -0.35 13.21
C LEU A 8 -49.69 -0.13 12.03
N PRO A 9 -49.34 1.11 11.68
CA PRO A 9 -48.28 1.38 10.71
C PRO A 9 -46.94 0.87 11.22
N VAL A 10 -46.11 0.31 10.31
CA VAL A 10 -44.86 -0.37 10.66
C VAL A 10 -43.64 0.38 10.15
N ILE A 11 -42.62 0.49 10.99
CA ILE A 11 -41.26 0.88 10.60
C ILE A 11 -40.29 -0.21 11.00
N ALA A 12 -39.46 -0.65 10.05
CA ALA A 12 -38.33 -1.54 10.31
C ALA A 12 -37.04 -0.74 10.39
N LEU A 13 -36.28 -0.90 11.48
CA LEU A 13 -34.99 -0.24 11.71
C LEU A 13 -33.84 -1.24 11.58
N LYS A 14 -32.74 -0.85 10.91
CA LYS A 14 -31.51 -1.64 10.86
C LYS A 14 -30.58 -1.26 12.02
N GLY A 15 -30.04 -2.26 12.72
CA GLY A 15 -29.03 -2.04 13.76
C GLY A 15 -29.49 -1.37 15.06
N MET A 16 -30.82 -1.14 15.23
CA MET A 16 -31.37 -0.50 16.42
C MET A 16 -32.64 -1.23 16.87
N THR A 17 -32.69 -1.59 18.14
CA THR A 17 -33.89 -2.17 18.77
C THR A 17 -34.46 -1.18 19.79
N ILE A 18 -35.70 -0.80 19.62
CA ILE A 18 -36.42 0.04 20.57
C ILE A 18 -37.11 -0.84 21.57
N LEU A 19 -36.91 -0.62 22.86
CA LEU A 19 -37.48 -1.35 23.94
C LEU A 19 -38.61 -0.56 24.62
N PRO A 20 -39.58 -1.20 25.26
CA PRO A 20 -40.56 -0.50 26.13
C PRO A 20 -39.82 0.41 27.13
N TYR A 21 -40.49 1.51 27.49
CA TYR A 21 -40.00 2.57 28.39
C TYR A 21 -38.79 3.38 27.88
N MET A 22 -38.26 3.09 26.69
CA MET A 22 -37.22 3.94 26.06
C MET A 22 -37.81 5.16 25.37
N VAL A 23 -37.12 6.28 25.47
CA VAL A 23 -37.36 7.48 24.63
C VAL A 23 -36.16 7.67 23.74
N ILE A 24 -36.35 7.59 22.45
CA ILE A 24 -35.26 7.66 21.49
C ILE A 24 -35.70 8.45 20.25
N HIS A 25 -34.72 9.00 19.53
CA HIS A 25 -34.94 9.60 18.23
C HIS A 25 -34.11 8.88 17.15
N PHE A 26 -34.68 8.81 15.96
CA PHE A 26 -34.02 8.29 14.78
C PHE A 26 -34.37 9.12 13.55
N ASP A 27 -33.52 9.07 12.55
CA ASP A 27 -33.65 9.85 11.32
C ASP A 27 -34.10 8.96 10.18
N ILE A 28 -35.10 9.38 9.42
CA ILE A 28 -35.60 8.70 8.22
C ILE A 28 -35.51 9.63 7.01
N ASN A 29 -35.11 9.06 5.87
CA ASN A 29 -34.97 9.78 4.59
C ASN A 29 -35.72 9.10 3.42
N ARG A 30 -36.27 7.91 3.64
CA ARG A 30 -37.04 7.18 2.61
C ARG A 30 -38.46 7.70 2.58
N LYS A 31 -38.96 8.02 1.39
CA LYS A 31 -40.31 8.60 1.19
C LYS A 31 -41.44 7.77 1.78
N ASN A 32 -41.42 6.45 1.62
CA ASN A 32 -42.42 5.54 2.18
C ASN A 32 -42.45 5.54 3.71
N LEU A 33 -41.26 5.65 4.37
CA LEU A 33 -41.20 5.72 5.84
C LEU A 33 -41.69 7.07 6.36
N ILE A 34 -41.43 8.16 5.62
CA ILE A 34 -41.95 9.50 5.95
C ILE A 34 -43.49 9.48 5.86
N GLU A 35 -44.08 8.91 4.79
CA GLU A 35 -45.50 8.76 4.63
C GLU A 35 -46.13 7.89 5.75
N THR A 36 -45.39 6.85 6.20
CA THR A 36 -45.80 6.00 7.33
C THR A 36 -45.90 6.79 8.64
N VAL A 37 -44.90 7.64 8.93
CA VAL A 37 -44.93 8.48 10.13
C VAL A 37 -46.03 9.54 10.06
N GLU A 38 -46.18 10.20 8.92
CA GLU A 38 -47.25 11.18 8.71
C GLU A 38 -48.65 10.54 8.88
N TYR A 39 -48.83 9.34 8.36
CA TYR A 39 -50.06 8.58 8.57
C TYR A 39 -50.31 8.27 10.05
N ALA A 40 -49.28 7.76 10.75
CA ALA A 40 -49.40 7.46 12.18
C ALA A 40 -49.75 8.69 13.02
N MET A 41 -49.18 9.87 12.70
CA MET A 41 -49.51 11.13 13.38
C MET A 41 -50.99 11.53 13.25
N LEU A 42 -51.62 11.21 12.13
CA LEU A 42 -53.03 11.50 11.88
C LEU A 42 -54.00 10.45 12.51
N HIS A 43 -53.48 9.26 12.83
CA HIS A 43 -54.29 8.11 13.25
C HIS A 43 -53.87 7.57 14.64
N GLY A 44 -53.75 8.45 15.63
CA GLY A 44 -53.58 8.07 17.03
C GLY A 44 -52.14 8.00 17.52
N GLN A 45 -51.18 8.44 16.71
CA GLN A 45 -49.74 8.59 17.04
C GLN A 45 -49.02 7.29 17.47
N LYS A 46 -49.64 6.13 17.24
CA LYS A 46 -49.08 4.82 17.55
C LYS A 46 -48.47 4.19 16.29
N ILE A 47 -47.31 3.55 16.46
CA ILE A 47 -46.56 2.91 15.40
C ILE A 47 -45.89 1.65 15.94
N PHE A 48 -45.82 0.59 15.13
CA PHE A 48 -45.10 -0.62 15.47
C PHE A 48 -43.70 -0.57 14.89
N ILE A 49 -42.68 -0.68 15.75
CA ILE A 49 -41.28 -0.64 15.33
C ILE A 49 -40.65 -2.01 15.57
N THR A 50 -40.08 -2.58 14.51
CA THR A 50 -39.40 -3.87 14.52
C THR A 50 -38.08 -3.82 13.79
N GLY A 51 -37.33 -4.92 13.71
CA GLY A 51 -36.10 -5.10 12.96
C GLY A 51 -36.26 -6.10 11.82
N TYR A 52 -35.17 -6.34 11.12
CA TYR A 52 -35.08 -7.36 10.07
C TYR A 52 -34.58 -8.69 10.65
N ALA A 53 -35.11 -9.81 10.12
CA ALA A 53 -34.71 -11.16 10.47
C ALA A 53 -33.56 -11.60 9.54
N GLY A 54 -32.28 -11.38 9.94
CA GLY A 54 -31.10 -11.80 9.18
C GLY A 54 -29.86 -10.95 9.50
N ASP A 55 -28.67 -11.47 9.21
CA ASP A 55 -27.40 -10.80 9.44
C ASP A 55 -27.22 -9.55 8.55
N GLU A 56 -26.56 -8.52 9.06
CA GLU A 56 -26.38 -7.16 8.51
C GLU A 56 -25.65 -7.06 7.14
N GLN A 57 -25.36 -8.16 6.43
CA GLN A 57 -24.45 -8.14 5.25
C GLN A 57 -25.06 -8.56 3.90
N GLN A 58 -26.36 -8.65 3.73
CA GLN A 58 -26.94 -8.94 2.40
C GLN A 58 -27.73 -7.75 1.84
N GLU A 59 -27.06 -6.98 0.98
CA GLU A 59 -27.66 -6.06 0.00
C GLU A 59 -28.08 -6.85 -1.24
N ASP A 60 -29.20 -7.56 -1.21
CA ASP A 60 -29.81 -8.06 -2.45
C ASP A 60 -31.33 -8.13 -2.25
N GLY A 61 -32.03 -7.38 -3.06
CA GLY A 61 -33.47 -7.10 -3.10
C GLY A 61 -34.44 -8.28 -3.13
N ARG A 62 -34.34 -9.19 -2.16
CA ARG A 62 -35.37 -10.16 -1.81
C ARG A 62 -36.14 -9.62 -0.62
N GLU A 63 -37.44 -9.87 -0.56
CA GLU A 63 -38.33 -9.51 0.55
C GLU A 63 -37.63 -9.80 1.89
N GLU A 64 -37.11 -8.76 2.54
CA GLU A 64 -36.44 -8.85 3.84
C GLU A 64 -37.54 -9.27 4.84
N GLN A 65 -37.42 -10.46 5.39
CA GLN A 65 -38.36 -10.94 6.42
C GLN A 65 -38.22 -10.05 7.65
N LEU A 66 -39.33 -9.42 8.03
CA LEU A 66 -39.40 -8.66 9.27
C LEU A 66 -39.47 -9.62 10.47
N ARG A 67 -38.91 -9.19 11.59
CA ARG A 67 -39.05 -9.94 12.84
C ARG A 67 -40.47 -9.85 13.33
N GLU A 68 -40.95 -10.94 13.92
CA GLU A 68 -42.31 -10.97 14.52
C GLU A 68 -42.38 -10.09 15.76
N THR A 69 -41.30 -10.04 16.55
CA THR A 69 -41.25 -9.26 17.80
C THR A 69 -40.82 -7.81 17.51
N GLY A 70 -41.52 -6.87 18.13
CA GLY A 70 -41.22 -5.44 18.05
C GLY A 70 -41.88 -4.68 19.20
N THR A 71 -41.78 -3.36 19.15
CA THR A 71 -42.35 -2.47 20.18
C THR A 71 -43.43 -1.60 19.58
N VAL A 72 -44.55 -1.53 20.24
CA VAL A 72 -45.58 -0.50 19.99
C VAL A 72 -45.07 0.80 20.59
N CYS A 73 -44.87 1.79 19.75
CA CYS A 73 -44.33 3.08 20.14
C CYS A 73 -45.32 4.20 19.93
N GLU A 74 -45.24 5.24 20.76
CA GLU A 74 -45.95 6.50 20.60
C GLU A 74 -45.02 7.55 20.04
N ILE A 75 -45.40 8.24 18.97
CA ILE A 75 -44.62 9.34 18.39
C ILE A 75 -44.85 10.59 19.25
N LYS A 76 -43.79 11.09 19.84
CA LYS A 76 -43.83 12.30 20.72
C LYS A 76 -43.54 13.59 19.98
N GLN A 77 -42.61 13.55 19.03
CA GLN A 77 -42.22 14.74 18.28
C GLN A 77 -41.65 14.36 16.93
N ILE A 78 -41.88 15.24 15.95
CA ILE A 78 -41.31 15.15 14.60
C ILE A 78 -40.62 16.47 14.30
N MET A 79 -39.39 16.40 13.74
CA MET A 79 -38.62 17.55 13.33
C MET A 79 -38.11 17.36 11.90
N LYS A 80 -38.43 18.32 11.02
CA LYS A 80 -37.89 18.33 9.65
C LYS A 80 -36.48 18.91 9.65
N LEU A 81 -35.53 18.15 9.13
CA LEU A 81 -34.12 18.55 8.97
C LEU A 81 -33.83 18.91 7.51
N PRO A 82 -32.75 19.67 7.22
CA PRO A 82 -32.32 19.93 5.85
C PRO A 82 -32.05 18.63 5.07
N GLY A 83 -32.32 18.58 3.76
CA GLY A 83 -32.05 17.41 2.91
C GLY A 83 -33.15 16.33 2.92
N SER A 84 -34.41 16.70 3.18
CA SER A 84 -35.57 15.77 3.20
C SER A 84 -35.43 14.65 4.24
N VAL A 85 -34.75 14.92 5.35
CA VAL A 85 -34.61 14.01 6.50
C VAL A 85 -35.65 14.40 7.55
N LEU A 86 -36.37 13.39 8.09
CA LEU A 86 -37.32 13.56 9.19
C LEU A 86 -36.75 12.89 10.44
N ARG A 87 -36.53 13.67 11.50
CA ARG A 87 -36.20 13.17 12.83
C ARG A 87 -37.47 12.90 13.61
N VAL A 88 -37.60 11.65 14.05
CA VAL A 88 -38.79 11.19 14.79
C VAL A 88 -38.35 10.80 16.20
N MET A 89 -39.02 11.40 17.19
CA MET A 89 -38.85 11.01 18.59
C MET A 89 -40.03 10.10 18.98
N VAL A 90 -39.72 8.92 19.47
CA VAL A 90 -40.71 7.94 19.90
C VAL A 90 -40.45 7.52 21.34
N ARG A 91 -41.54 7.13 21.99
CA ARG A 91 -41.54 6.44 23.28
C ARG A 91 -42.03 5.02 23.09
N GLY A 92 -41.22 4.02 23.45
CA GLY A 92 -41.65 2.63 23.53
C GLY A 92 -42.69 2.45 24.62
N MET A 93 -43.82 1.86 24.26
CA MET A 93 -44.94 1.66 25.18
C MET A 93 -44.95 0.19 25.67
N GLU A 94 -45.19 -0.74 24.78
CA GLU A 94 -45.41 -2.15 25.08
C GLU A 94 -44.65 -3.04 24.06
N ARG A 95 -44.23 -4.22 24.50
CA ARG A 95 -43.75 -5.25 23.61
C ARG A 95 -44.91 -5.86 22.87
N GLY A 96 -44.74 -6.09 21.57
CA GLY A 96 -45.78 -6.69 20.73
C GLY A 96 -45.22 -7.76 19.80
N LYS A 97 -46.05 -8.74 19.48
CA LYS A 97 -45.77 -9.76 18.48
C LYS A 97 -46.70 -9.57 17.28
N SER A 98 -46.13 -9.44 16.10
CA SER A 98 -46.90 -9.31 14.87
C SER A 98 -47.56 -10.64 14.51
N LEU A 99 -48.88 -10.63 14.37
CA LEU A 99 -49.68 -11.75 13.89
C LEU A 99 -49.74 -11.82 12.35
N SER A 100 -49.66 -10.66 11.71
CA SER A 100 -49.62 -10.53 10.26
C SER A 100 -49.10 -9.17 9.82
N TYR A 101 -48.41 -9.15 8.69
CA TYR A 101 -48.01 -7.93 7.99
C TYR A 101 -48.87 -7.77 6.74
N ASN A 102 -49.39 -6.57 6.49
CA ASN A 102 -50.16 -6.23 5.31
C ASN A 102 -49.60 -4.96 4.66
N PHE A 103 -49.41 -4.97 3.36
CA PHE A 103 -48.90 -3.84 2.58
C PHE A 103 -50.00 -3.31 1.66
N ASP A 104 -50.34 -2.02 1.76
CA ASP A 104 -51.38 -1.39 0.93
C ASP A 104 -50.84 -0.74 -0.35
N GLY A 105 -49.58 -1.03 -0.72
CA GLY A 105 -48.89 -0.44 -1.87
C GLY A 105 -48.07 0.80 -1.52
N LYS A 106 -48.22 1.40 -0.33
CA LYS A 106 -47.43 2.55 0.15
C LYS A 106 -46.94 2.38 1.58
N ILE A 107 -47.79 1.93 2.49
CA ILE A 107 -47.55 1.80 3.92
C ILE A 107 -47.69 0.34 4.32
N MET A 108 -46.81 -0.12 5.18
CA MET A 108 -46.91 -1.44 5.80
C MET A 108 -47.65 -1.32 7.11
N PHE A 109 -48.61 -2.24 7.33
CA PHE A 109 -49.41 -2.36 8.54
C PHE A 109 -49.20 -3.71 9.19
N ALA A 110 -49.29 -3.76 10.52
CA ALA A 110 -49.28 -5.00 11.28
C ALA A 110 -50.52 -5.12 12.19
N ASN A 111 -50.97 -6.34 12.38
CA ASN A 111 -51.84 -6.68 13.50
C ASN A 111 -50.93 -7.20 14.61
N VAL A 112 -50.88 -6.50 15.73
CA VAL A 112 -49.94 -6.75 16.80
C VAL A 112 -50.67 -7.20 18.06
N GLU A 113 -50.29 -8.34 18.58
CA GLU A 113 -50.69 -8.80 19.89
C GLU A 113 -49.73 -8.27 20.92
N THR A 114 -50.19 -7.43 21.86
CA THR A 114 -49.38 -6.95 22.96
C THR A 114 -49.39 -8.00 24.08
N SER A 115 -48.24 -8.42 24.52
CA SER A 115 -48.05 -9.37 25.62
C SER A 115 -47.47 -8.67 26.83
N ASP A 116 -48.33 -8.32 27.78
CA ASP A 116 -47.87 -8.06 29.13
C ASP A 116 -47.70 -9.40 29.88
N ALA A 117 -46.74 -9.45 30.77
CA ALA A 117 -46.43 -10.64 31.54
C ALA A 117 -47.61 -11.02 32.47
N GLU A 118 -48.46 -11.96 32.04
CA GLU A 118 -49.52 -12.50 32.88
C GLU A 118 -49.01 -13.66 33.74
N GLY A 119 -49.37 -13.63 35.03
CA GLY A 119 -49.53 -14.83 35.83
C GLY A 119 -48.30 -15.37 36.54
N THR A 120 -47.41 -14.55 37.00
CA THR A 120 -46.32 -14.96 37.90
C THR A 120 -46.72 -14.76 39.36
N ASP A 121 -46.36 -15.75 40.22
CA ASP A 121 -46.53 -15.68 41.68
C ASP A 121 -45.87 -14.36 42.20
N GLU A 122 -46.66 -13.52 42.89
CA GLU A 122 -46.21 -12.21 43.43
C GLU A 122 -44.92 -12.34 44.26
N LEU A 123 -44.79 -13.41 45.06
CA LEU A 123 -43.61 -13.68 45.86
C LEU A 123 -42.36 -13.96 45.03
N LEU A 124 -42.55 -14.74 43.95
CA LEU A 124 -41.43 -15.07 43.02
C LEU A 124 -40.98 -13.81 42.25
N THR A 125 -41.94 -13.02 41.75
CA THR A 125 -41.69 -11.75 41.07
C THR A 125 -40.92 -10.77 41.97
N ALA A 126 -41.35 -10.60 43.22
CA ALA A 126 -40.64 -9.73 44.18
C ALA A 126 -39.23 -10.22 44.50
N ALA A 127 -39.00 -11.54 44.50
CA ALA A 127 -37.67 -12.10 44.66
C ALA A 127 -36.72 -11.74 43.49
N TYR A 128 -37.20 -11.91 42.23
CA TYR A 128 -36.41 -11.54 41.03
C TYR A 128 -36.14 -10.03 40.96
N VAL A 129 -37.14 -9.19 41.25
CA VAL A 129 -36.95 -7.74 41.29
C VAL A 129 -35.81 -7.35 42.25
N ARG A 130 -35.83 -7.96 43.44
CA ARG A 130 -34.78 -7.70 44.43
C ARG A 130 -33.39 -8.19 43.98
N GLU A 131 -33.30 -9.40 43.45
CA GLU A 131 -32.09 -10.02 42.94
C GLU A 131 -31.48 -9.19 41.78
N LEU A 132 -32.29 -8.84 40.77
CA LEU A 132 -31.83 -8.06 39.65
C LEU A 132 -31.37 -6.65 40.05
N LYS A 133 -32.03 -5.98 41.00
CA LYS A 133 -31.59 -4.71 41.56
C LYS A 133 -30.28 -4.85 42.33
N GLU A 134 -30.07 -5.94 43.07
CA GLU A 134 -28.77 -6.23 43.75
C GLU A 134 -27.63 -6.47 42.75
N LEU A 135 -27.87 -7.24 41.70
CA LEU A 135 -26.91 -7.46 40.63
C LEU A 135 -26.55 -6.15 39.89
N ALA A 136 -27.54 -5.29 39.62
CA ALA A 136 -27.29 -4.00 39.01
C ALA A 136 -26.40 -3.10 39.93
N ARG A 137 -26.62 -3.15 41.26
CA ARG A 137 -25.73 -2.43 42.21
C ARG A 137 -24.34 -3.02 42.24
N ALA A 138 -24.19 -4.34 42.22
CA ALA A 138 -22.89 -5.01 42.22
C ALA A 138 -22.08 -4.63 40.96
N TYR A 139 -22.75 -4.59 39.79
CA TYR A 139 -22.09 -4.16 38.54
C TYR A 139 -21.71 -2.69 38.57
N ALA A 140 -22.60 -1.80 39.03
CA ALA A 140 -22.32 -0.34 39.13
C ALA A 140 -21.16 -0.02 40.09
N ALA A 141 -20.94 -0.83 41.12
CA ALA A 141 -19.81 -0.68 42.04
C ALA A 141 -18.43 -0.93 41.37
N ILE A 142 -18.43 -1.67 40.24
CA ILE A 142 -17.21 -2.05 39.51
C ILE A 142 -17.06 -1.24 38.24
N ASN A 143 -18.17 -0.81 37.61
CA ASN A 143 -18.17 -0.12 36.36
C ASN A 143 -18.75 1.32 36.46
N PRO A 144 -17.92 2.37 36.40
CA PRO A 144 -18.36 3.77 36.57
C PRO A 144 -19.26 4.30 35.42
N ARG A 145 -19.45 3.53 34.34
CA ARG A 145 -20.34 3.93 33.23
C ARG A 145 -21.82 3.93 33.63
N LEU A 146 -22.23 3.10 34.61
CA LEU A 146 -23.55 3.18 35.22
C LEU A 146 -23.55 4.30 36.28
N ASN A 147 -23.77 5.53 35.80
CA ASN A 147 -23.79 6.70 36.66
C ASN A 147 -25.00 6.68 37.63
N LYS A 148 -25.03 7.64 38.59
CA LYS A 148 -26.10 7.74 39.59
C LYS A 148 -27.48 7.94 39.00
N GLU A 149 -27.60 8.58 37.84
CA GLU A 149 -28.86 8.85 37.18
C GLU A 149 -29.46 7.57 36.57
N ILE A 150 -28.62 6.80 35.86
CA ILE A 150 -29.02 5.49 35.28
C ILE A 150 -29.42 4.54 36.39
N MET A 151 -28.63 4.44 37.45
CA MET A 151 -28.95 3.61 38.62
C MET A 151 -30.24 4.06 39.31
N GLY A 152 -30.48 5.38 39.40
CA GLY A 152 -31.73 5.90 39.94
C GLY A 152 -32.94 5.41 39.13
N ARG A 153 -32.85 5.41 37.81
CA ARG A 153 -33.92 4.90 36.93
C ARG A 153 -34.17 3.40 37.09
N ILE A 154 -33.11 2.60 37.20
CA ILE A 154 -33.21 1.15 37.43
C ILE A 154 -33.83 0.86 38.79
N MET A 155 -33.40 1.58 39.86
CA MET A 155 -33.91 1.37 41.20
C MET A 155 -35.35 1.82 41.39
N ALA A 156 -35.81 2.82 40.60
CA ALA A 156 -37.19 3.33 40.63
C ALA A 156 -38.20 2.46 39.90
N ALA A 157 -37.78 1.44 39.17
CA ALA A 157 -38.74 0.51 38.51
C ALA A 157 -39.43 -0.36 39.57
N ASP A 158 -40.74 -0.27 39.64
CA ASP A 158 -41.57 -1.03 40.58
C ASP A 158 -42.11 -2.30 39.94
N ASP A 159 -42.29 -2.32 38.63
CA ASP A 159 -42.71 -3.49 37.88
C ASP A 159 -41.51 -4.28 37.32
N ILE A 160 -41.67 -5.64 37.30
CA ILE A 160 -40.60 -6.53 36.82
C ILE A 160 -40.31 -6.33 35.35
N SER A 161 -41.33 -6.09 34.52
CA SER A 161 -41.18 -5.86 33.09
C SER A 161 -40.41 -4.57 32.82
N GLU A 162 -40.75 -3.50 33.52
CA GLU A 162 -40.01 -2.24 33.45
C GLU A 162 -38.54 -2.40 33.85
N LEU A 163 -38.28 -3.11 34.97
CA LEU A 163 -36.93 -3.38 35.44
C LEU A 163 -36.11 -4.14 34.40
N ILE A 164 -36.66 -5.19 33.82
CA ILE A 164 -36.03 -5.99 32.77
C ILE A 164 -35.63 -5.12 31.57
N TYR A 165 -36.58 -4.34 31.01
CA TYR A 165 -36.29 -3.52 29.86
C TYR A 165 -35.26 -2.41 30.16
N ARG A 166 -35.28 -1.82 31.34
CA ARG A 166 -34.27 -0.85 31.75
C ARG A 166 -32.88 -1.49 31.86
N ILE A 167 -32.77 -2.72 32.39
CA ILE A 167 -31.49 -3.45 32.44
C ILE A 167 -31.01 -3.78 31.02
N ILE A 168 -31.87 -4.30 30.15
CA ILE A 168 -31.48 -4.62 28.76
C ILE A 168 -31.03 -3.36 28.01
N ALA A 169 -31.67 -2.22 28.24
CA ALA A 169 -31.33 -0.95 27.59
C ALA A 169 -29.98 -0.38 28.06
N GLU A 170 -29.75 -0.34 29.37
CA GLU A 170 -28.65 0.43 29.96
C GLU A 170 -27.36 -0.39 30.16
N PHE A 171 -27.45 -1.72 30.16
CA PHE A 171 -26.28 -2.58 30.28
C PHE A 171 -25.57 -2.76 28.91
N PRO A 172 -24.23 -2.90 28.88
CA PRO A 172 -23.44 -2.98 27.66
C PRO A 172 -23.48 -4.39 27.02
N PHE A 173 -24.63 -5.01 26.99
CA PHE A 173 -24.80 -6.30 26.33
C PHE A 173 -24.60 -6.18 24.81
N GLU A 174 -24.02 -7.21 24.21
CA GLU A 174 -23.95 -7.33 22.75
C GLU A 174 -25.36 -7.36 22.12
N ASN A 175 -25.51 -6.83 20.93
CA ASN A 175 -26.81 -6.75 20.26
C ASN A 175 -27.52 -8.11 20.15
N GLY A 176 -26.79 -9.18 19.88
CA GLY A 176 -27.34 -10.54 19.86
C GLY A 176 -27.95 -10.97 21.19
N ILE A 177 -27.30 -10.64 22.31
CA ILE A 177 -27.81 -10.93 23.66
C ILE A 177 -29.04 -10.09 23.95
N LYS A 178 -29.01 -8.78 23.64
CA LYS A 178 -30.18 -7.89 23.81
C LYS A 178 -31.38 -8.40 23.08
N LEU A 179 -31.22 -8.86 21.84
CA LEU A 179 -32.30 -9.40 21.01
C LEU A 179 -32.78 -10.72 21.56
N ALA A 180 -31.93 -11.64 21.98
CA ALA A 180 -32.34 -12.92 22.57
C ALA A 180 -33.09 -12.75 23.90
N LEU A 181 -32.73 -11.73 24.70
CA LEU A 181 -33.45 -11.37 25.92
C LEU A 181 -34.81 -10.73 25.61
N TYR A 182 -34.88 -9.94 24.55
CA TYR A 182 -36.08 -9.26 24.13
C TYR A 182 -37.09 -10.22 23.51
N ASP A 183 -36.65 -11.24 22.75
CA ASP A 183 -37.51 -12.24 22.09
C ASP A 183 -38.04 -13.32 23.03
N CYS A 184 -37.46 -13.47 24.23
CA CYS A 184 -37.92 -14.47 25.19
C CYS A 184 -39.30 -14.13 25.70
N ASP A 185 -40.26 -15.02 25.52
CA ASP A 185 -41.68 -14.80 25.91
C ASP A 185 -41.93 -15.07 27.40
N ASP A 186 -41.25 -16.06 27.98
CA ASP A 186 -41.35 -16.38 29.43
C ASP A 186 -40.55 -15.39 30.28
N ILE A 187 -41.22 -14.71 31.20
CA ILE A 187 -40.64 -13.70 32.06
C ILE A 187 -39.66 -14.28 33.06
N ILE A 188 -39.89 -15.49 33.56
CA ILE A 188 -39.00 -16.16 34.53
C ILE A 188 -37.73 -16.58 33.78
N GLU A 189 -37.85 -17.16 32.62
CA GLU A 189 -36.73 -17.52 31.80
C GLU A 189 -35.92 -16.28 31.40
N ARG A 190 -36.60 -15.19 31.07
CA ARG A 190 -35.94 -13.89 30.74
C ARG A 190 -35.17 -13.36 31.96
N CYS A 191 -35.74 -13.42 33.16
CA CYS A 191 -35.02 -13.03 34.38
C CYS A 191 -33.77 -13.87 34.60
N ASN A 192 -33.83 -15.19 34.42
CA ASN A 192 -32.72 -16.10 34.56
C ASN A 192 -31.62 -15.78 33.54
N ARG A 193 -31.94 -15.55 32.28
CA ARG A 193 -30.99 -15.18 31.23
C ARG A 193 -30.37 -13.82 31.52
N ILE A 194 -31.11 -12.83 32.02
CA ILE A 194 -30.58 -11.53 32.43
C ILE A 194 -29.60 -11.71 33.59
N ARG A 195 -29.96 -12.53 34.60
CA ARG A 195 -29.08 -12.84 35.72
C ARG A 195 -27.74 -13.40 35.25
N GLU A 196 -27.76 -14.37 34.34
CA GLU A 196 -26.53 -14.94 33.75
C GLU A 196 -25.73 -13.91 32.94
N ALA A 197 -26.40 -13.11 32.12
CA ALA A 197 -25.75 -12.06 31.33
C ALA A 197 -25.10 -10.99 32.22
N VAL A 198 -25.79 -10.53 33.26
CA VAL A 198 -25.25 -9.54 34.23
C VAL A 198 -24.07 -10.11 35.03
N ASN A 199 -24.18 -11.36 35.49
CA ASN A 199 -23.06 -12.01 36.18
C ASN A 199 -21.84 -12.13 35.28
N ARG A 200 -22.00 -12.49 34.02
CA ARG A 200 -20.92 -12.54 33.06
C ARG A 200 -20.26 -11.17 32.87
N GLU A 201 -21.06 -10.10 32.78
CA GLU A 201 -20.52 -8.73 32.69
C GLU A 201 -19.78 -8.32 33.96
N ILE A 202 -20.26 -8.72 35.13
CA ILE A 202 -19.56 -8.54 36.44
C ILE A 202 -18.20 -9.23 36.43
N ASP A 203 -18.14 -10.47 35.96
CA ASP A 203 -16.88 -11.22 35.90
C ASP A 203 -15.90 -10.63 34.89
N ILE A 204 -16.37 -10.22 33.72
CA ILE A 204 -15.55 -9.48 32.73
C ILE A 204 -15.02 -8.18 33.33
N ALA A 205 -15.84 -7.44 34.06
CA ALA A 205 -15.44 -6.18 34.71
C ALA A 205 -14.40 -6.40 35.81
N LYS A 206 -14.52 -7.50 36.59
CA LYS A 206 -13.54 -7.89 37.61
C LYS A 206 -12.19 -8.25 36.97
N ILE A 207 -12.20 -9.10 35.95
CA ILE A 207 -10.98 -9.48 35.19
C ILE A 207 -10.31 -8.24 34.62
N ARG A 208 -11.08 -7.33 34.00
CA ARG A 208 -10.55 -6.06 33.46
C ARG A 208 -9.92 -5.20 34.56
N LYS A 209 -10.54 -5.15 35.74
CA LYS A 209 -10.01 -4.42 36.90
C LYS A 209 -8.71 -5.05 37.41
N GLN A 210 -8.65 -6.38 37.57
CA GLN A 210 -7.44 -7.09 37.93
C GLN A 210 -6.30 -6.89 36.94
N PHE A 211 -6.60 -6.99 35.62
CA PHE A 211 -5.62 -6.74 34.59
C PHE A 211 -5.08 -5.30 34.64
N MET A 212 -5.96 -4.33 34.88
CA MET A 212 -5.54 -2.93 35.06
C MET A 212 -4.72 -2.72 36.31
N GLU A 213 -5.04 -3.42 37.41
CA GLU A 213 -4.25 -3.41 38.68
C GLU A 213 -2.88 -4.06 38.51
N GLU A 214 -2.76 -5.16 37.75
CA GLU A 214 -1.48 -5.79 37.38
C GLU A 214 -0.64 -4.92 36.46
N VAL A 215 -1.25 -4.27 35.45
CA VAL A 215 -0.59 -3.28 34.60
C VAL A 215 -0.13 -2.08 35.43
N HIS A 216 -0.93 -1.63 36.40
CA HIS A 216 -0.56 -0.53 37.30
C HIS A 216 0.57 -0.93 38.27
N ALA A 217 0.60 -2.15 38.76
CA ALA A 217 1.69 -2.63 39.64
C ALA A 217 3.04 -2.73 38.93
N GLY A 218 3.04 -3.01 37.62
CA GLY A 218 4.25 -2.98 36.76
C GLY A 218 4.75 -1.56 36.39
N ILE A 219 3.88 -0.57 36.45
CA ILE A 219 4.15 0.83 36.08
C ILE A 219 4.54 1.69 37.31
N ASP A 220 4.31 1.20 38.53
CA ASP A 220 4.36 2.00 39.78
C ASP A 220 5.73 2.62 40.14
N LYS A 221 6.83 2.18 39.55
CA LYS A 221 8.14 2.80 39.79
C LYS A 221 8.39 4.04 38.91
N HIS A 222 7.90 4.02 37.67
CA HIS A 222 7.97 5.19 36.75
C HIS A 222 6.79 6.14 36.96
N GLN A 223 5.63 5.63 37.36
CA GLN A 223 4.42 6.43 37.50
C GLN A 223 4.37 7.22 38.81
N LYS A 224 5.02 6.75 39.86
CA LYS A 224 5.17 7.54 41.10
C LYS A 224 6.00 8.79 40.87
N GLU A 225 7.00 8.68 40.01
CA GLU A 225 7.79 9.82 39.55
C GLU A 225 6.98 10.72 38.58
N TYR A 226 6.16 10.13 37.73
CA TYR A 226 5.26 10.87 36.81
C TYR A 226 4.09 11.52 37.58
N VAL A 227 3.44 10.82 38.52
CA VAL A 227 2.34 11.38 39.33
C VAL A 227 2.84 12.47 40.28
N LEU A 228 4.03 12.34 40.83
CA LEU A 228 4.66 13.41 41.60
C LEU A 228 5.00 14.62 40.72
N ARG A 229 5.46 14.38 39.47
CA ARG A 229 5.66 15.45 38.47
C ARG A 229 4.34 16.08 38.06
N GLU A 230 3.29 15.30 37.88
CA GLU A 230 1.96 15.78 37.48
C GLU A 230 1.27 16.54 38.63
N GLN A 231 1.41 16.06 39.88
CA GLN A 231 0.95 16.82 41.04
C GLN A 231 1.75 18.13 41.23
N MET A 232 3.06 18.11 40.98
CA MET A 232 3.85 19.34 40.92
C MET A 232 3.43 20.25 39.75
N ARG A 233 3.00 19.69 38.62
CA ARG A 233 2.46 20.46 37.49
C ARG A 233 1.15 21.16 37.89
N VAL A 234 0.20 20.44 38.45
CA VAL A 234 -1.09 20.99 38.89
C VAL A 234 -0.90 22.04 39.99
N ILE A 235 0.02 21.83 40.92
CA ILE A 235 0.36 22.81 41.97
C ILE A 235 1.03 24.05 41.34
N ARG A 236 1.89 23.86 40.30
CA ARG A 236 2.51 24.98 39.58
C ARG A 236 1.51 25.71 38.68
N GLU A 237 0.52 25.02 38.08
CA GLU A 237 -0.62 25.61 37.35
C GLU A 237 -1.46 26.53 38.31
N GLU A 238 -1.76 26.06 39.53
CA GLU A 238 -2.47 26.86 40.53
C GLU A 238 -1.64 28.03 41.10
N LEU A 239 -0.31 27.89 41.11
CA LEU A 239 0.62 28.93 41.54
C LEU A 239 1.00 29.91 40.41
N GLY A 240 0.53 29.69 39.16
CA GLY A 240 0.86 30.49 37.99
C GLY A 240 2.28 30.24 37.43
N GLU A 241 2.95 29.14 37.84
CA GLU A 241 4.28 28.73 37.42
C GLU A 241 4.25 27.76 36.22
N GLU A 242 3.20 27.84 35.40
CA GLU A 242 3.13 27.05 34.13
C GLU A 242 4.28 27.46 33.22
N GLY A 243 5.22 26.55 33.05
CA GLY A 243 6.36 26.69 32.12
C GLY A 243 7.75 26.67 32.75
N GLU A 244 7.92 26.97 34.05
CA GLU A 244 9.27 26.98 34.65
C GLU A 244 9.94 25.59 34.67
N GLY A 245 9.18 24.52 34.92
CA GLY A 245 9.73 23.16 34.94
C GLY A 245 10.17 22.68 33.54
N GLU A 246 9.44 23.02 32.50
CA GLU A 246 9.78 22.69 31.12
C GLU A 246 10.98 23.52 30.63
N ILE A 247 11.04 24.77 31.03
CA ILE A 247 12.19 25.64 30.77
C ILE A 247 13.45 25.11 31.42
N GLU A 248 13.37 24.66 32.68
CA GLU A 248 14.49 24.02 33.36
C GLU A 248 14.93 22.72 32.65
N GLU A 249 14.00 21.89 32.19
CA GLU A 249 14.31 20.70 31.41
C GLU A 249 15.03 21.06 30.11
N PHE A 250 14.56 22.04 29.37
CA PHE A 250 15.23 22.52 28.15
C PHE A 250 16.64 23.06 28.42
N LEU A 251 16.82 23.81 29.50
CA LEU A 251 18.13 24.32 29.91
C LEU A 251 19.08 23.18 30.30
N GLU A 252 18.59 22.16 31.02
CA GLU A 252 19.40 21.00 31.37
C GLU A 252 19.78 20.17 30.13
N ARG A 253 18.82 19.93 29.22
CA ARG A 253 19.11 19.25 27.95
C ARG A 253 20.11 20.02 27.13
N THR A 254 20.01 21.35 27.07
CA THR A 254 20.95 22.21 26.34
C THR A 254 22.37 22.14 26.95
N LYS A 255 22.51 22.07 28.28
CA LYS A 255 23.81 21.90 28.93
C LYS A 255 24.46 20.54 28.62
N ARG A 256 23.66 19.48 28.55
CA ARG A 256 24.10 18.11 28.21
C ARG A 256 24.33 17.90 26.72
N LEU A 257 23.78 18.77 25.89
CA LEU A 257 23.88 18.66 24.44
C LEU A 257 25.33 18.84 23.99
N ASN A 258 25.85 17.90 23.22
CA ASN A 258 27.16 18.00 22.62
C ASN A 258 27.05 18.69 21.25
N ALA A 259 26.99 20.02 21.25
CA ALA A 259 26.82 20.88 20.07
C ALA A 259 27.75 22.10 20.20
N SER A 260 27.97 22.82 19.11
CA SER A 260 28.75 24.05 19.11
C SER A 260 28.16 25.14 20.01
N ASP A 261 28.98 26.04 20.49
CA ASP A 261 28.53 27.16 21.34
C ASP A 261 27.48 28.05 20.63
N GLU A 262 27.59 28.19 19.32
CA GLU A 262 26.62 28.93 18.49
C GLU A 262 25.24 28.32 18.56
N ILE A 263 25.14 26.99 18.42
CA ILE A 263 23.88 26.24 18.51
C ILE A 263 23.29 26.36 19.93
N LYS A 264 24.11 26.19 20.96
CA LYS A 264 23.67 26.34 22.35
C LYS A 264 23.17 27.76 22.65
N GLN A 265 23.84 28.78 22.12
CA GLN A 265 23.41 30.17 22.24
C GLN A 265 22.06 30.40 21.53
N LYS A 266 21.87 29.83 20.35
CA LYS A 266 20.59 29.91 19.62
C LYS A 266 19.46 29.26 20.43
N ILE A 267 19.69 28.06 20.95
CA ILE A 267 18.70 27.34 21.78
C ILE A 267 18.36 28.18 23.03
N ASN A 268 19.37 28.67 23.75
CA ASN A 268 19.15 29.50 24.95
C ASN A 268 18.38 30.79 24.63
N LYS A 269 18.63 31.41 23.48
CA LYS A 269 17.90 32.58 23.02
C LYS A 269 16.40 32.27 22.79
N GLU A 270 16.11 31.12 22.15
CA GLU A 270 14.73 30.70 21.93
C GLU A 270 14.03 30.28 23.24
N ILE A 271 14.74 29.63 24.17
CA ILE A 271 14.24 29.35 25.52
C ILE A 271 13.91 30.67 26.25
N GLY A 272 14.76 31.67 26.12
CA GLY A 272 14.48 33.01 26.68
C GLY A 272 13.24 33.66 26.08
N ARG A 273 12.98 33.49 24.79
CA ARG A 273 11.75 33.93 24.13
C ARG A 273 10.53 33.15 24.62
N TYR A 274 10.64 31.82 24.70
CA TYR A 274 9.58 30.94 25.21
C TYR A 274 9.18 31.34 26.64
N ARG A 275 10.16 31.66 27.50
CA ARG A 275 9.94 32.11 28.88
C ARG A 275 9.16 33.42 28.98
N SER A 276 9.29 34.29 27.98
CA SER A 276 8.61 35.61 27.98
C SER A 276 7.19 35.57 27.42
N MET A 277 6.71 34.40 26.95
CA MET A 277 5.39 34.23 26.33
C MET A 277 4.40 33.55 27.28
N ALA A 278 3.11 33.78 27.04
CA ALA A 278 2.06 33.03 27.72
C ALA A 278 2.07 31.56 27.19
N ALA A 279 2.20 30.58 28.09
CA ALA A 279 2.31 29.17 27.72
C ALA A 279 1.16 28.62 26.85
N SER A 280 -0.03 29.25 26.97
CA SER A 280 -1.23 28.91 26.18
C SER A 280 -1.29 29.52 24.78
N SER A 281 -0.30 30.32 24.37
CA SER A 281 -0.32 31.00 23.07
C SER A 281 0.07 30.04 21.93
N ALA A 282 -0.53 30.24 20.75
CA ALA A 282 -0.16 29.47 19.55
C ALA A 282 1.33 29.66 19.17
N GLU A 283 1.87 30.85 19.42
CA GLU A 283 3.26 31.18 19.16
C GLU A 283 4.23 30.48 20.12
N ALA A 284 3.84 30.32 21.40
CA ALA A 284 4.61 29.54 22.37
C ALA A 284 4.73 28.05 21.92
N ASN A 285 3.67 27.45 21.43
CA ASN A 285 3.70 26.08 20.91
C ASN A 285 4.65 25.93 19.70
N VAL A 286 4.71 26.93 18.82
CA VAL A 286 5.64 26.93 17.67
C VAL A 286 7.09 27.00 18.16
N ILE A 287 7.39 27.88 19.11
CA ILE A 287 8.74 28.00 19.67
C ILE A 287 9.14 26.77 20.47
N ARG A 288 8.21 26.20 21.23
CA ARG A 288 8.40 24.93 21.94
C ARG A 288 8.81 23.81 21.00
N SER A 289 8.01 23.55 19.95
CA SER A 289 8.32 22.53 18.95
C SER A 289 9.65 22.77 18.25
N TYR A 290 10.03 24.04 18.06
CA TYR A 290 11.33 24.40 17.50
C TYR A 290 12.49 24.09 18.45
N ILE A 291 12.36 24.41 19.74
CA ILE A 291 13.37 24.09 20.77
C ILE A 291 13.53 22.57 20.86
N GLU A 292 12.40 21.82 20.93
CA GLU A 292 12.42 20.35 20.94
C GLU A 292 13.16 19.79 19.71
N THR A 293 12.86 20.32 18.51
CA THR A 293 13.54 19.90 17.29
C THR A 293 15.05 20.15 17.34
N LEU A 294 15.48 21.33 17.82
CA LEU A 294 16.90 21.64 17.98
C LEU A 294 17.61 20.72 18.99
N LEU A 295 16.92 20.38 20.07
CA LEU A 295 17.44 19.49 21.11
C LEU A 295 17.48 18.01 20.68
N ASP A 296 16.63 17.61 19.74
CA ASP A 296 16.53 16.22 19.26
C ASP A 296 17.54 15.91 18.15
N ILE A 297 18.13 16.90 17.51
CA ILE A 297 19.17 16.68 16.50
C ILE A 297 20.42 16.08 17.15
N PRO A 298 20.96 15.01 16.59
CA PRO A 298 22.21 14.40 17.09
C PRO A 298 23.45 15.16 16.58
N TRP A 299 23.72 16.35 17.14
CA TRP A 299 24.77 17.25 16.67
C TRP A 299 26.16 16.61 16.61
N ASP A 300 26.47 15.73 17.56
CA ASP A 300 27.78 15.11 17.67
C ASP A 300 27.73 13.62 18.12
N ASN A 301 26.52 13.04 18.10
CA ASN A 301 26.35 11.64 18.39
C ASN A 301 26.57 10.82 17.13
N MET A 302 27.60 9.98 17.11
CA MET A 302 27.99 9.18 15.94
C MET A 302 27.86 7.69 16.27
N SER A 303 27.41 6.90 15.28
CA SER A 303 27.56 5.44 15.33
C SER A 303 29.00 5.05 14.99
N GLU A 304 29.49 3.97 15.61
CA GLU A 304 30.77 3.39 15.22
C GLU A 304 30.63 2.70 13.86
N ASP A 305 31.40 3.18 12.87
CA ASP A 305 31.40 2.60 11.53
C ASP A 305 32.26 1.33 11.50
N ASN A 306 31.68 0.25 10.98
CA ASN A 306 32.45 -0.96 10.68
C ASN A 306 33.09 -0.82 9.30
N ASN A 307 34.40 -0.62 9.28
CA ASN A 307 35.18 -0.42 8.05
C ASN A 307 35.76 -1.74 7.48
N ASP A 308 35.29 -2.91 7.93
CA ASP A 308 35.76 -4.20 7.40
C ASP A 308 35.10 -4.54 6.07
N ILE A 309 35.83 -4.31 4.96
CA ILE A 309 35.40 -4.65 3.59
C ILE A 309 35.06 -6.15 3.44
N LYS A 310 35.79 -7.04 4.17
CA LYS A 310 35.47 -8.48 4.14
C LYS A 310 34.11 -8.77 4.78
N ASN A 311 33.79 -8.08 5.86
CA ASN A 311 32.46 -8.16 6.45
C ASN A 311 31.39 -7.63 5.50
N ALA A 312 31.65 -6.49 4.83
CA ALA A 312 30.73 -5.93 3.84
C ALA A 312 30.46 -6.92 2.70
N LYS A 313 31.51 -7.54 2.15
CA LYS A 313 31.35 -8.59 1.14
C LYS A 313 30.49 -9.76 1.64
N ARG A 314 30.78 -10.25 2.85
CA ARG A 314 30.03 -11.36 3.46
C ARG A 314 28.55 -11.05 3.64
N VAL A 315 28.20 -9.85 4.08
CA VAL A 315 26.81 -9.41 4.24
C VAL A 315 26.12 -9.33 2.89
N LEU A 316 26.74 -8.68 1.91
CA LEU A 316 26.20 -8.57 0.56
C LEU A 316 25.97 -9.95 -0.10
N ASP A 317 26.94 -10.87 0.05
CA ASP A 317 26.83 -12.22 -0.51
C ASP A 317 25.76 -13.07 0.19
N LYS A 318 25.56 -12.87 1.48
CA LYS A 318 24.53 -13.56 2.25
C LYS A 318 23.13 -13.08 1.90
N GLU A 319 22.94 -11.78 1.66
CA GLU A 319 21.61 -11.19 1.50
C GLU A 319 21.18 -11.04 0.04
N HIS A 320 22.12 -11.10 -0.90
CA HIS A 320 21.85 -10.92 -2.32
C HIS A 320 22.49 -12.03 -3.15
N TYR A 321 21.66 -12.80 -3.82
CA TYR A 321 22.13 -13.79 -4.80
C TYR A 321 22.50 -13.09 -6.11
N GLY A 322 23.62 -13.49 -6.74
CA GLY A 322 24.11 -12.87 -7.96
C GLY A 322 24.57 -11.41 -7.76
N LEU A 323 24.37 -10.56 -8.76
CA LEU A 323 24.74 -9.15 -8.76
C LEU A 323 26.25 -8.90 -8.52
N ASP A 324 27.13 -9.79 -8.97
CA ASP A 324 28.56 -9.75 -8.63
C ASP A 324 29.23 -8.44 -9.07
N LYS A 325 28.93 -7.95 -10.28
CA LYS A 325 29.43 -6.65 -10.76
C LYS A 325 28.95 -5.48 -9.87
N VAL A 326 27.70 -5.52 -9.41
CA VAL A 326 27.13 -4.48 -8.52
C VAL A 326 27.81 -4.51 -7.15
N LYS A 327 27.96 -5.72 -6.59
CA LYS A 327 28.64 -5.91 -5.30
C LYS A 327 30.07 -5.43 -5.36
N GLU A 328 30.82 -5.75 -6.42
CA GLU A 328 32.21 -5.33 -6.60
C GLU A 328 32.32 -3.80 -6.66
N ARG A 329 31.46 -3.13 -7.46
CA ARG A 329 31.40 -1.67 -7.52
C ARG A 329 31.07 -1.04 -6.16
N VAL A 330 30.13 -1.62 -5.41
CA VAL A 330 29.82 -1.17 -4.06
C VAL A 330 31.05 -1.32 -3.14
N LEU A 331 31.75 -2.45 -3.21
CA LEU A 331 32.95 -2.68 -2.40
C LEU A 331 34.10 -1.73 -2.78
N GLU A 332 34.33 -1.43 -4.07
CA GLU A 332 35.24 -0.43 -4.56
C GLU A 332 34.93 0.96 -3.97
N PHE A 333 33.65 1.36 -4.04
CA PHE A 333 33.19 2.61 -3.44
C PHE A 333 33.45 2.67 -1.92
N LEU A 334 33.15 1.61 -1.20
CA LEU A 334 33.38 1.53 0.25
C LEU A 334 34.88 1.58 0.59
N ALA A 335 35.73 0.96 -0.24
CA ALA A 335 37.19 1.01 -0.09
C ALA A 335 37.75 2.43 -0.26
N VAL A 336 37.31 3.14 -1.32
CA VAL A 336 37.69 4.53 -1.56
C VAL A 336 37.22 5.42 -0.39
N ARG A 337 35.99 5.28 0.05
CA ARG A 337 35.44 6.01 1.19
C ARG A 337 36.24 5.79 2.47
N GLN A 338 36.68 4.57 2.74
CA GLN A 338 37.51 4.24 3.89
C GLN A 338 38.86 4.92 3.80
N LEU A 339 39.51 4.91 2.64
CA LEU A 339 40.81 5.54 2.43
C LEU A 339 40.79 7.07 2.55
N ASN A 340 39.70 7.69 2.07
CA ASN A 340 39.50 9.14 2.10
C ASN A 340 38.91 9.65 3.42
N GLY A 341 38.65 8.78 4.41
CA GLY A 341 37.99 9.16 5.66
C GLY A 341 36.56 9.70 5.47
N GLY A 342 35.88 9.31 4.39
CA GLY A 342 34.53 9.74 4.03
C GLY A 342 34.44 11.11 3.35
N LYS A 343 35.57 11.79 3.12
CA LYS A 343 35.57 13.10 2.45
C LYS A 343 35.54 12.94 0.93
N ASP A 344 34.82 13.83 0.26
CA ASP A 344 34.74 13.92 -1.21
C ASP A 344 34.36 12.61 -1.93
N SER A 345 33.51 11.80 -1.30
CA SER A 345 32.98 10.59 -1.94
C SER A 345 31.80 10.96 -2.83
N PRO A 346 31.77 10.49 -4.09
CA PRO A 346 30.59 10.66 -4.94
C PRO A 346 29.36 9.98 -4.30
N VAL A 347 28.18 10.42 -4.67
CA VAL A 347 26.93 9.77 -4.22
C VAL A 347 26.65 8.56 -5.10
N VAL A 348 26.56 7.39 -4.53
CA VAL A 348 26.16 6.18 -5.29
C VAL A 348 24.68 6.23 -5.64
N CYS A 349 24.38 6.04 -6.92
CA CYS A 349 23.01 5.92 -7.41
C CYS A 349 22.80 4.54 -8.02
N LEU A 350 21.92 3.75 -7.39
CA LEU A 350 21.52 2.43 -7.86
C LEU A 350 20.38 2.59 -8.88
N VAL A 351 20.64 2.29 -10.13
CA VAL A 351 19.67 2.46 -11.24
C VAL A 351 19.25 1.10 -11.77
N GLY A 352 17.96 0.94 -12.08
CA GLY A 352 17.46 -0.28 -12.73
C GLY A 352 15.96 -0.51 -12.55
N PRO A 353 15.41 -1.54 -13.17
CA PRO A 353 13.98 -1.84 -13.10
C PRO A 353 13.45 -2.01 -11.66
N PRO A 354 12.15 -1.84 -11.45
CA PRO A 354 11.55 -2.06 -10.13
C PRO A 354 11.67 -3.53 -9.70
N GLY A 355 12.01 -3.73 -8.42
CA GLY A 355 12.12 -5.08 -7.83
C GLY A 355 13.46 -5.78 -8.04
N THR A 356 14.50 -5.09 -8.54
CA THR A 356 15.87 -5.62 -8.70
C THR A 356 16.75 -5.49 -7.46
N GLY A 357 16.16 -5.10 -6.31
CA GLY A 357 16.89 -5.10 -5.04
C GLY A 357 17.59 -3.80 -4.68
N LYS A 358 17.42 -2.69 -5.40
CA LYS A 358 18.06 -1.39 -5.12
C LYS A 358 17.97 -0.95 -3.65
N THR A 359 16.77 -0.92 -3.11
CA THR A 359 16.52 -0.50 -1.72
C THR A 359 17.08 -1.49 -0.70
N SER A 360 17.07 -2.80 -1.02
CA SER A 360 17.64 -3.83 -0.13
C SER A 360 19.15 -3.80 -0.11
N ILE A 361 19.82 -3.57 -1.25
CA ILE A 361 21.29 -3.38 -1.30
C ILE A 361 21.71 -2.20 -0.42
N ALA A 362 21.00 -1.07 -0.49
CA ALA A 362 21.32 0.07 0.37
C ALA A 362 21.14 -0.26 1.87
N ALA A 363 20.12 -1.05 2.23
CA ALA A 363 19.94 -1.50 3.61
C ALA A 363 21.07 -2.45 4.05
N SER A 364 21.48 -3.40 3.19
CA SER A 364 22.59 -4.30 3.48
C SER A 364 23.93 -3.58 3.59
N ILE A 365 24.16 -2.49 2.81
CA ILE A 365 25.32 -1.62 2.97
C ILE A 365 25.29 -0.96 4.37
N ALA A 366 24.14 -0.45 4.80
CA ALA A 366 24.02 0.14 6.14
C ALA A 366 24.29 -0.88 7.24
N GLU A 367 23.76 -2.10 7.13
CA GLU A 367 24.03 -3.20 8.07
C GLU A 367 25.50 -3.56 8.10
N ALA A 368 26.14 -3.71 6.94
CA ALA A 368 27.54 -4.07 6.82
C ALA A 368 28.48 -3.04 7.47
N LEU A 369 28.14 -1.75 7.35
CA LEU A 369 28.87 -0.64 7.96
C LEU A 369 28.47 -0.33 9.40
N GLY A 370 27.46 -0.98 9.97
CA GLY A 370 26.91 -0.67 11.31
C GLY A 370 26.19 0.68 11.38
N LYS A 371 25.81 1.28 10.24
CA LYS A 371 25.16 2.58 10.18
C LYS A 371 23.66 2.48 10.45
N LYS A 372 23.10 3.51 11.07
CA LYS A 372 21.65 3.69 11.16
C LYS A 372 21.11 4.00 9.75
N TYR A 373 20.08 3.25 9.36
CA TYR A 373 19.48 3.34 8.02
C TYR A 373 18.16 4.11 8.08
N VAL A 374 18.05 5.13 7.23
CA VAL A 374 16.79 5.86 7.03
C VAL A 374 16.48 5.99 5.55
N ARG A 375 15.25 5.69 5.17
CA ARG A 375 14.76 5.81 3.80
C ARG A 375 13.93 7.08 3.64
N ILE A 376 14.29 7.92 2.70
CA ILE A 376 13.59 9.14 2.30
C ILE A 376 13.01 8.90 0.89
N CYS A 377 11.69 8.80 0.76
CA CYS A 377 11.04 8.63 -0.52
C CYS A 377 10.88 10.00 -1.21
N LEU A 378 11.50 10.17 -2.37
CA LEU A 378 11.42 11.39 -3.17
C LEU A 378 10.37 11.33 -4.28
N GLY A 379 9.77 10.17 -4.48
CA GLY A 379 8.74 9.97 -5.50
C GLY A 379 7.52 10.87 -5.28
N GLY A 380 7.29 11.80 -6.21
CA GLY A 380 6.19 12.75 -6.12
C GLY A 380 6.47 14.06 -5.38
N VAL A 381 7.67 14.22 -4.83
CA VAL A 381 8.12 15.48 -4.22
C VAL A 381 8.31 16.53 -5.32
N ARG A 382 7.70 17.70 -5.16
CA ARG A 382 7.76 18.81 -6.12
C ARG A 382 8.16 20.12 -5.48
N ASP A 383 7.92 20.28 -4.18
CA ASP A 383 8.22 21.49 -3.42
C ASP A 383 9.61 21.38 -2.79
N GLU A 384 10.45 22.36 -3.02
CA GLU A 384 11.78 22.50 -2.39
C GLU A 384 11.69 22.48 -0.85
N ALA A 385 10.60 23.02 -0.31
CA ALA A 385 10.38 23.07 1.13
C ALA A 385 10.25 21.68 1.78
N GLU A 386 9.89 20.63 1.03
CA GLU A 386 9.92 19.27 1.55
C GLU A 386 11.36 18.80 1.86
N ILE A 387 12.37 19.31 1.13
CA ILE A 387 13.78 18.96 1.35
C ILE A 387 14.42 19.88 2.38
N ARG A 388 14.21 21.20 2.23
CA ARG A 388 14.86 22.27 3.02
C ARG A 388 14.01 22.78 4.20
N GLY A 389 12.81 22.26 4.41
CA GLY A 389 11.89 22.71 5.45
C GLY A 389 11.17 24.01 5.11
N HIS A 390 10.14 24.31 5.88
CA HIS A 390 9.33 25.51 5.76
C HIS A 390 9.82 26.58 6.74
N ARG A 391 9.78 27.87 6.33
CA ARG A 391 10.11 28.95 7.25
C ARG A 391 9.15 28.96 8.43
N ARG A 392 9.65 29.13 9.65
CA ARG A 392 8.91 29.08 10.92
C ARG A 392 7.72 30.05 11.01
N THR A 393 7.68 31.07 10.17
CA THR A 393 6.60 32.06 10.14
C THR A 393 5.28 31.50 9.59
N TYR A 394 5.28 30.33 8.97
CA TYR A 394 4.08 29.70 8.43
C TYR A 394 3.44 28.75 9.45
N VAL A 395 2.11 28.76 9.51
CA VAL A 395 1.35 27.80 10.32
C VAL A 395 1.59 26.39 9.77
N GLY A 396 2.00 25.46 10.64
CA GLY A 396 2.34 24.11 10.23
C GLY A 396 3.74 23.94 9.66
N ALA A 397 4.64 24.92 9.84
CA ALA A 397 6.04 24.80 9.46
C ALA A 397 6.71 23.59 10.14
N MET A 398 7.50 22.86 9.38
CA MET A 398 8.24 21.67 9.83
C MET A 398 9.62 21.61 9.17
N PRO A 399 10.59 20.93 9.78
CA PRO A 399 11.90 20.70 9.16
C PRO A 399 11.77 19.89 7.88
N GLY A 400 12.75 20.00 7.00
CA GLY A 400 12.84 19.23 5.78
C GLY A 400 13.11 17.74 6.04
N ARG A 401 12.82 16.92 5.05
CA ARG A 401 12.96 15.45 5.13
C ARG A 401 14.39 15.00 5.45
N ILE A 402 15.40 15.78 5.08
CA ILE A 402 16.81 15.48 5.39
C ILE A 402 17.05 15.60 6.91
N ILE A 403 16.64 16.72 7.50
CA ILE A 403 16.76 16.95 8.94
C ILE A 403 15.94 15.97 9.74
N GLU A 404 14.70 15.70 9.31
CA GLU A 404 13.84 14.70 9.94
C GLU A 404 14.45 13.28 9.86
N GLY A 405 15.09 12.97 8.76
CA GLY A 405 15.86 11.73 8.59
C GLY A 405 17.00 11.58 9.59
N ILE A 406 17.77 12.64 9.80
CA ILE A 406 18.86 12.66 10.78
C ILE A 406 18.32 12.55 12.21
N ARG A 407 17.24 13.30 12.52
CA ARG A 407 16.59 13.27 13.82
C ARG A 407 16.09 11.85 14.15
N SER A 408 15.42 11.20 13.20
CA SER A 408 14.91 9.84 13.37
C SER A 408 16.02 8.78 13.48
N ALA A 409 17.17 9.00 12.83
CA ALA A 409 18.34 8.13 12.96
C ALA A 409 18.98 8.20 14.34
N GLY A 410 18.89 9.35 15.04
CA GLY A 410 19.52 9.60 16.33
C GLY A 410 21.03 9.63 16.31
N VAL A 411 21.64 9.69 15.12
CA VAL A 411 23.09 9.79 14.90
C VAL A 411 23.41 10.76 13.77
N LYS A 412 24.58 11.40 13.85
CA LYS A 412 25.07 12.39 12.86
C LYS A 412 25.50 11.75 11.54
N ASN A 413 25.94 10.49 11.57
CA ASN A 413 26.51 9.74 10.44
C ASN A 413 25.64 8.59 9.91
N PRO A 414 24.30 8.76 9.74
CA PRO A 414 23.46 7.70 9.22
C PRO A 414 23.75 7.41 7.74
N LEU A 415 23.18 6.31 7.23
CA LEU A 415 22.95 6.11 5.82
C LEU A 415 21.53 6.62 5.48
N LEU A 416 21.45 7.65 4.63
CA LEU A 416 20.20 8.16 4.10
C LEU A 416 20.00 7.66 2.67
N LEU A 417 18.97 6.86 2.47
CA LEU A 417 18.57 6.41 1.14
C LEU A 417 17.57 7.40 0.54
N LEU A 418 17.96 8.03 -0.56
CA LEU A 418 17.13 8.91 -1.39
C LEU A 418 16.43 8.06 -2.47
N ASP A 419 15.23 7.59 -2.17
CA ASP A 419 14.55 6.61 -3.02
C ASP A 419 13.69 7.30 -4.10
N GLU A 420 13.74 6.79 -5.34
CA GLU A 420 13.02 7.29 -6.52
C GLU A 420 13.38 8.74 -6.91
N ILE A 421 14.68 9.06 -7.01
CA ILE A 421 15.17 10.41 -7.36
C ILE A 421 14.80 10.83 -8.80
N ASP A 422 14.59 9.87 -9.68
CA ASP A 422 14.11 10.04 -11.06
C ASP A 422 12.68 10.58 -11.15
N LYS A 423 11.92 10.50 -10.06
CA LYS A 423 10.53 10.96 -9.98
C LYS A 423 10.37 12.33 -9.33
N THR A 424 11.47 13.01 -9.06
CA THR A 424 11.44 14.40 -8.56
C THR A 424 10.98 15.35 -9.67
N GLY A 425 10.07 16.27 -9.35
CA GLY A 425 9.50 17.23 -10.29
C GLY A 425 9.95 18.65 -10.05
N LYS A 426 9.70 19.53 -11.05
CA LYS A 426 9.75 20.98 -10.89
C LYS A 426 8.32 21.50 -10.79
N ASP A 427 8.10 22.43 -9.86
CA ASP A 427 6.84 23.17 -9.76
C ASP A 427 7.14 24.68 -9.75
N SER A 428 6.10 25.50 -9.91
CA SER A 428 6.18 26.97 -9.78
C SER A 428 6.67 27.43 -8.42
N ARG A 429 6.72 26.56 -7.42
CA ARG A 429 7.13 26.82 -6.03
C ARG A 429 8.59 26.52 -5.71
N GLY A 430 9.33 25.90 -6.61
CA GLY A 430 10.75 25.59 -6.37
C GLY A 430 11.29 24.47 -7.26
N ASP A 431 12.59 24.26 -7.18
CA ASP A 431 13.32 23.20 -7.88
C ASP A 431 13.92 22.22 -6.87
N THR A 432 13.23 21.10 -6.65
CA THR A 432 13.69 20.03 -5.73
C THR A 432 15.11 19.55 -6.07
N ALA A 433 15.50 19.54 -7.35
CA ALA A 433 16.82 19.15 -7.78
C ALA A 433 17.89 20.12 -7.27
N SER A 434 17.62 21.42 -7.26
CA SER A 434 18.53 22.44 -6.72
C SER A 434 18.74 22.29 -5.21
N ALA A 435 17.68 21.97 -4.46
CA ALA A 435 17.78 21.69 -3.03
C ALA A 435 18.64 20.43 -2.75
N LEU A 436 18.44 19.38 -3.54
CA LEU A 436 19.24 18.15 -3.42
C LEU A 436 20.72 18.35 -3.82
N LEU A 437 21.02 19.26 -4.73
CA LEU A 437 22.41 19.58 -5.08
C LEU A 437 23.19 20.08 -3.87
N GLU A 438 22.62 20.98 -3.06
CA GLU A 438 23.27 21.47 -1.85
C GLU A 438 23.50 20.35 -0.82
N VAL A 439 22.56 19.43 -0.69
CA VAL A 439 22.65 18.28 0.22
C VAL A 439 23.73 17.30 -0.22
N LEU A 440 23.86 17.06 -1.53
CA LEU A 440 24.72 16.03 -2.10
C LEU A 440 26.13 16.55 -2.48
N ASP A 441 26.34 17.87 -2.52
CA ASP A 441 27.61 18.47 -2.86
C ASP A 441 28.54 18.49 -1.62
N SER A 442 29.61 17.71 -1.63
CA SER A 442 30.56 17.62 -0.53
C SER A 442 31.22 18.97 -0.15
N ALA A 443 31.30 19.93 -1.10
CA ALA A 443 31.82 21.28 -0.83
C ALA A 443 30.83 22.15 -0.04
N GLN A 444 29.54 21.87 -0.08
CA GLN A 444 28.49 22.70 0.51
C GLN A 444 27.77 22.02 1.68
N ASN A 445 27.67 20.70 1.69
CA ASN A 445 26.84 19.93 2.63
C ASN A 445 27.30 20.01 4.10
N SER A 446 28.54 20.43 4.37
CA SER A 446 29.03 20.69 5.73
C SER A 446 28.35 21.90 6.39
N HIS A 447 27.71 22.75 5.61
CA HIS A 447 27.02 23.96 6.08
C HIS A 447 25.57 24.00 5.57
N PHE A 448 24.91 22.86 5.47
CA PHE A 448 23.53 22.80 5.04
C PHE A 448 22.60 23.55 5.99
N VAL A 449 21.80 24.48 5.46
CA VAL A 449 20.85 25.26 6.24
C VAL A 449 19.42 24.92 5.84
N ASP A 450 18.73 24.25 6.75
CA ASP A 450 17.28 24.04 6.66
C ASP A 450 16.52 25.32 7.03
N HIS A 451 15.47 25.66 6.29
CA HIS A 451 14.72 26.89 6.50
C HIS A 451 13.95 26.92 7.82
N TYR A 452 13.57 25.76 8.37
CA TYR A 452 12.97 25.66 9.67
C TYR A 452 14.00 25.79 10.79
N MET A 453 15.15 25.11 10.62
CA MET A 453 16.19 25.08 11.64
C MET A 453 16.95 26.42 11.77
N GLU A 454 17.18 27.13 10.65
CA GLU A 454 17.92 28.39 10.58
C GLU A 454 19.33 28.34 11.24
N VAL A 455 19.88 27.14 11.34
CA VAL A 455 21.24 26.89 11.82
C VAL A 455 21.92 25.90 10.87
N PRO A 456 23.24 26.01 10.64
CA PRO A 456 23.94 25.07 9.78
C PRO A 456 24.01 23.69 10.44
N VAL A 457 23.73 22.65 9.64
CA VAL A 457 23.88 21.24 10.01
C VAL A 457 24.94 20.63 9.12
N ASP A 458 25.91 19.97 9.73
CA ASP A 458 26.98 19.30 9.00
C ASP A 458 26.56 17.92 8.52
N LEU A 459 26.36 17.78 7.20
CA LEU A 459 25.97 16.54 6.54
C LEU A 459 27.18 15.75 5.99
N SER A 460 28.40 16.21 6.19
CA SER A 460 29.64 15.62 5.59
C SER A 460 29.88 14.17 5.99
N GLN A 461 29.37 13.75 7.13
CA GLN A 461 29.49 12.38 7.65
C GLN A 461 28.32 11.46 7.26
N VAL A 462 27.27 12.01 6.66
CA VAL A 462 26.12 11.26 6.18
C VAL A 462 26.53 10.46 4.94
N LEU A 463 26.17 9.19 4.88
CA LEU A 463 26.31 8.39 3.66
C LEU A 463 25.01 8.48 2.86
N PHE A 464 25.06 9.20 1.74
CA PHE A 464 23.93 9.26 0.81
C PHE A 464 24.03 8.16 -0.23
N ILE A 465 22.93 7.42 -0.41
CA ILE A 465 22.72 6.51 -1.52
C ILE A 465 21.41 6.91 -2.20
N ALA A 466 21.41 7.00 -3.52
CA ALA A 466 20.19 7.27 -4.29
C ALA A 466 19.71 6.02 -5.02
N THR A 467 18.42 5.98 -5.34
CA THR A 467 17.86 4.98 -6.26
C THR A 467 17.07 5.66 -7.37
N ALA A 468 17.11 5.08 -8.56
CA ALA A 468 16.31 5.50 -9.69
C ALA A 468 15.84 4.25 -10.48
N ASN A 469 14.74 4.38 -11.23
CA ASN A 469 14.35 3.35 -12.16
C ASN A 469 14.94 3.61 -13.56
N ASP A 470 15.12 4.86 -13.93
CA ASP A 470 15.65 5.29 -15.22
C ASP A 470 16.66 6.44 -15.04
N ALA A 471 17.89 6.20 -15.46
CA ALA A 471 18.97 7.19 -15.37
C ALA A 471 18.69 8.44 -16.21
N SER A 472 18.00 8.30 -17.34
CA SER A 472 17.71 9.41 -18.25
C SER A 472 16.74 10.44 -17.68
N MET A 473 15.95 10.03 -16.68
CA MET A 473 14.98 10.89 -15.99
C MET A 473 15.62 11.67 -14.82
N ILE A 474 16.85 11.33 -14.43
CA ILE A 474 17.56 12.06 -13.37
C ILE A 474 17.96 13.43 -13.92
N PRO A 475 17.67 14.54 -13.19
CA PRO A 475 18.14 15.87 -13.60
C PRO A 475 19.67 15.89 -13.80
N LYS A 476 20.11 16.38 -14.96
CA LYS A 476 21.52 16.35 -15.36
C LYS A 476 22.50 16.87 -14.29
N PRO A 477 22.24 17.99 -13.57
CA PRO A 477 23.14 18.47 -12.52
C PRO A 477 23.33 17.49 -11.36
N LEU A 478 22.28 16.69 -11.04
CA LEU A 478 22.37 15.62 -10.03
C LEU A 478 23.12 14.41 -10.59
N TYR A 479 22.83 14.03 -11.83
CA TYR A 479 23.48 12.92 -12.53
C TYR A 479 25.02 13.09 -12.56
N ASP A 480 25.50 14.29 -12.88
CA ASP A 480 26.94 14.60 -12.97
C ASP A 480 27.69 14.47 -11.60
N ARG A 481 26.96 14.39 -10.48
CA ARG A 481 27.51 14.21 -9.12
C ARG A 481 27.38 12.80 -8.58
N MET A 482 26.78 11.90 -9.35
CA MET A 482 26.48 10.54 -8.90
C MET A 482 27.35 9.51 -9.61
N GLU A 483 27.79 8.52 -8.87
CA GLU A 483 28.32 7.29 -9.42
C GLU A 483 27.17 6.33 -9.72
N ILE A 484 26.90 6.10 -11.00
CA ILE A 484 25.80 5.26 -11.44
C ILE A 484 26.21 3.80 -11.41
N ILE A 485 25.48 2.99 -10.65
CA ILE A 485 25.60 1.54 -10.63
C ILE A 485 24.31 0.92 -11.16
N GLU A 486 24.40 0.32 -12.34
CA GLU A 486 23.23 -0.27 -13.01
C GLU A 486 22.94 -1.68 -12.49
N LEU A 487 21.67 -1.88 -12.07
CA LEU A 487 21.11 -3.18 -11.72
C LEU A 487 20.29 -3.68 -12.90
N SER A 488 20.75 -4.69 -13.57
CA SER A 488 20.04 -5.32 -14.67
C SER A 488 18.92 -6.26 -14.20
N SER A 489 18.12 -6.71 -15.15
CA SER A 489 17.07 -7.71 -14.92
C SER A 489 17.67 -9.05 -14.45
N TYR A 490 16.94 -9.73 -13.56
CA TYR A 490 17.31 -11.08 -13.11
C TYR A 490 16.97 -12.12 -14.15
N THR A 491 17.85 -13.13 -14.29
CA THR A 491 17.54 -14.37 -15.01
C THR A 491 16.51 -15.21 -14.26
N GLU A 492 15.90 -16.19 -14.92
CA GLU A 492 14.96 -17.11 -14.26
C GLU A 492 15.61 -17.91 -13.13
N ASN A 493 16.87 -18.30 -13.32
CA ASN A 493 17.67 -19.01 -12.32
C ASN A 493 17.94 -18.13 -11.09
N GLU A 494 18.37 -16.88 -11.31
CA GLU A 494 18.53 -15.92 -10.22
C GLU A 494 17.22 -15.69 -9.45
N LYS A 495 16.08 -15.50 -10.15
CA LYS A 495 14.76 -15.37 -9.52
C LYS A 495 14.38 -16.59 -8.70
N LEU A 496 14.70 -17.81 -9.19
CA LEU A 496 14.44 -19.05 -8.47
C LEU A 496 15.27 -19.16 -7.19
N HIS A 497 16.56 -18.78 -7.25
CA HIS A 497 17.43 -18.75 -6.08
C HIS A 497 16.96 -17.69 -5.06
N ILE A 498 16.73 -16.46 -5.49
CA ILE A 498 16.21 -15.37 -4.64
C ILE A 498 14.88 -15.80 -3.98
N ALA A 499 13.99 -16.44 -4.74
CA ALA A 499 12.71 -16.90 -4.20
C ALA A 499 12.90 -17.99 -3.14
N SER A 500 13.74 -18.99 -3.41
CA SER A 500 13.92 -20.14 -2.51
C SER A 500 14.72 -19.82 -1.25
N GLU A 501 15.71 -18.92 -1.34
CA GLU A 501 16.65 -18.61 -0.26
C GLU A 501 16.19 -17.46 0.61
N HIS A 502 15.47 -16.45 0.02
CA HIS A 502 15.10 -15.23 0.73
C HIS A 502 13.58 -14.99 0.79
N LEU A 503 12.88 -15.00 -0.37
CA LEU A 503 11.48 -14.52 -0.38
C LEU A 503 10.51 -15.45 0.33
N VAL A 504 10.68 -16.78 0.19
CA VAL A 504 9.78 -17.75 0.83
C VAL A 504 9.86 -17.62 2.34
N GLU A 505 11.07 -17.60 2.91
CA GLU A 505 11.26 -17.47 4.36
C GLU A 505 10.68 -16.17 4.90
N LYS A 506 11.04 -15.05 4.28
CA LYS A 506 10.53 -13.71 4.61
C LYS A 506 9.00 -13.64 4.57
N GLN A 507 8.36 -14.28 3.58
CA GLN A 507 6.90 -14.25 3.46
C GLN A 507 6.22 -15.22 4.41
N LEU A 508 6.84 -16.34 4.75
CA LEU A 508 6.35 -17.22 5.81
C LEU A 508 6.29 -16.49 7.15
N GLU A 509 7.38 -15.86 7.56
CA GLU A 509 7.45 -15.09 8.81
C GLU A 509 6.41 -13.95 8.83
N LYS A 510 6.34 -13.14 7.77
CA LYS A 510 5.37 -12.04 7.65
C LYS A 510 3.91 -12.46 7.77
N ASN A 511 3.59 -13.69 7.37
CA ASN A 511 2.21 -14.21 7.40
C ASN A 511 1.98 -15.18 8.58
N GLY A 512 2.91 -15.25 9.55
CA GLY A 512 2.78 -16.08 10.75
C GLY A 512 2.80 -17.59 10.47
N LEU A 513 3.48 -18.01 9.41
CA LEU A 513 3.65 -19.41 9.02
C LEU A 513 5.10 -19.85 9.17
N SER A 514 5.30 -21.14 9.38
CA SER A 514 6.63 -21.76 9.44
C SER A 514 6.86 -22.70 8.25
N LYS A 515 8.13 -23.03 7.98
CA LYS A 515 8.52 -24.04 6.99
C LYS A 515 7.91 -25.43 7.26
N LYS A 516 7.52 -25.71 8.52
CA LYS A 516 6.83 -26.96 8.89
C LYS A 516 5.36 -26.97 8.44
N GLU A 517 4.76 -25.82 8.27
CA GLU A 517 3.35 -25.66 7.92
C GLU A 517 3.12 -25.47 6.43
N LEU A 518 4.02 -24.75 5.75
CA LEU A 518 3.94 -24.52 4.30
C LEU A 518 5.30 -24.75 3.65
N ASN A 519 5.31 -25.58 2.61
CA ASN A 519 6.49 -25.83 1.77
C ASN A 519 6.12 -25.58 0.31
N ILE A 520 6.79 -24.61 -0.31
CA ILE A 520 6.69 -24.30 -1.74
C ILE A 520 7.92 -24.90 -2.41
N ASN A 521 7.74 -25.91 -3.26
CA ASN A 521 8.87 -26.58 -3.90
C ASN A 521 9.45 -25.75 -5.07
N LYS A 522 10.68 -26.05 -5.48
CA LYS A 522 11.37 -25.35 -6.57
C LYS A 522 10.59 -25.40 -7.89
N THR A 523 9.91 -26.51 -8.19
CA THR A 523 9.10 -26.63 -9.41
C THR A 523 7.86 -25.71 -9.38
N ALA A 524 7.29 -25.47 -8.20
CA ALA A 524 6.21 -24.50 -8.05
C ALA A 524 6.75 -23.06 -8.23
N LEU A 525 7.91 -22.74 -7.66
CA LEU A 525 8.53 -21.43 -7.83
C LEU A 525 8.84 -21.15 -9.30
N ALA A 526 9.42 -22.12 -10.03
CA ALA A 526 9.65 -21.99 -11.46
C ALA A 526 8.34 -21.78 -12.25
N ALA A 527 7.28 -22.53 -11.90
CA ALA A 527 5.97 -22.35 -12.53
C ALA A 527 5.33 -20.98 -12.21
N ILE A 528 5.61 -20.41 -11.02
CA ILE A 528 5.15 -19.05 -10.68
C ILE A 528 5.91 -18.01 -11.53
N ILE A 529 7.22 -18.16 -11.65
CA ILE A 529 8.06 -17.25 -12.46
C ILE A 529 7.56 -17.25 -13.91
N HIS A 530 7.33 -18.41 -14.48
CA HIS A 530 6.92 -18.57 -15.89
C HIS A 530 5.47 -18.15 -16.16
N GLY A 531 4.52 -18.66 -15.36
CA GLY A 531 3.09 -18.55 -15.69
C GLY A 531 2.34 -17.43 -14.97
N TYR A 532 2.89 -16.84 -13.90
CA TYR A 532 2.18 -15.88 -13.06
C TYR A 532 2.88 -14.53 -12.91
N THR A 533 4.14 -14.41 -13.38
CA THR A 533 4.90 -13.16 -13.32
C THR A 533 5.61 -12.87 -14.64
N ARG A 534 5.59 -11.60 -15.06
CA ARG A 534 6.40 -11.07 -16.17
C ARG A 534 7.00 -9.76 -15.64
N GLU A 535 8.25 -9.80 -15.20
CA GLU A 535 8.92 -8.65 -14.60
C GLU A 535 10.44 -8.81 -14.64
N ALA A 536 11.16 -7.68 -14.67
CA ALA A 536 12.62 -7.64 -14.59
C ALA A 536 13.15 -8.12 -13.22
N GLY A 537 12.50 -7.71 -12.15
CA GLY A 537 12.85 -8.06 -10.77
C GLY A 537 12.04 -9.20 -10.17
N VAL A 538 11.80 -9.13 -8.86
CA VAL A 538 11.10 -10.17 -8.08
C VAL A 538 9.92 -9.65 -7.27
N ARG A 539 9.43 -8.43 -7.53
CA ARG A 539 8.37 -7.80 -6.73
C ARG A 539 7.02 -8.50 -6.87
N ASN A 540 6.63 -8.90 -8.08
CA ASN A 540 5.39 -9.63 -8.30
C ASN A 540 5.54 -11.08 -7.84
N LEU A 541 6.72 -11.68 -8.00
CA LEU A 541 7.04 -13.01 -7.47
C LEU A 541 6.86 -13.03 -5.94
N GLU A 542 7.40 -12.04 -5.22
CA GLU A 542 7.18 -11.87 -3.78
C GLU A 542 5.68 -11.76 -3.44
N ARG A 543 4.91 -10.98 -4.22
CA ARG A 543 3.45 -10.84 -4.04
C ARG A 543 2.70 -12.16 -4.26
N ARG A 544 3.11 -13.00 -5.23
CA ARG A 544 2.51 -14.31 -5.47
C ARG A 544 2.83 -15.29 -4.35
N ILE A 545 4.06 -15.31 -3.86
CA ILE A 545 4.45 -16.10 -2.69
C ILE A 545 3.63 -15.68 -1.47
N ALA A 546 3.51 -14.36 -1.21
CA ALA A 546 2.68 -13.82 -0.15
C ALA A 546 1.19 -14.21 -0.30
N GLN A 547 0.67 -14.27 -1.52
CA GLN A 547 -0.71 -14.72 -1.79
C GLN A 547 -0.89 -16.21 -1.40
N ILE A 548 0.07 -17.07 -1.73
CA ILE A 548 0.06 -18.48 -1.32
C ILE A 548 0.05 -18.59 0.20
N CYS A 549 0.91 -17.82 0.89
CA CYS A 549 0.95 -17.79 2.35
C CYS A 549 -0.42 -17.37 2.95
N ARG A 550 -1.03 -16.30 2.45
CA ARG A 550 -2.36 -15.82 2.92
C ARG A 550 -3.47 -16.85 2.69
N VAL A 551 -3.53 -17.46 1.50
CA VAL A 551 -4.52 -18.52 1.20
C VAL A 551 -4.33 -19.71 2.13
N THR A 552 -3.08 -20.10 2.39
CA THR A 552 -2.76 -21.19 3.32
C THR A 552 -3.17 -20.85 4.75
N ALA A 553 -2.85 -19.64 5.22
CA ALA A 553 -3.24 -19.18 6.56
C ALA A 553 -4.77 -19.16 6.72
N LYS A 554 -5.51 -18.62 5.73
CA LYS A 554 -6.97 -18.65 5.73
C LYS A 554 -7.50 -20.07 5.83
N LYS A 555 -7.07 -20.99 4.96
CA LYS A 555 -7.55 -22.38 4.91
C LYS A 555 -7.20 -23.16 6.18
N LYS A 556 -6.10 -22.81 6.84
CA LYS A 556 -5.72 -23.38 8.13
C LYS A 556 -6.67 -22.94 9.24
N LEU A 557 -6.99 -21.64 9.30
CA LEU A 557 -7.89 -21.09 10.31
C LEU A 557 -9.36 -21.52 10.08
N SER A 558 -9.77 -21.74 8.83
CA SER A 558 -11.12 -22.27 8.51
C SER A 558 -11.26 -23.77 8.73
N GLY A 559 -10.20 -24.47 9.14
CA GLY A 559 -10.25 -25.92 9.38
C GLY A 559 -10.22 -26.79 8.11
N GLU A 560 -10.01 -26.20 6.93
CA GLU A 560 -9.86 -26.95 5.66
C GLU A 560 -8.57 -27.79 5.61
N TYR A 561 -7.56 -27.43 6.41
CA TYR A 561 -6.33 -28.19 6.56
C TYR A 561 -6.21 -28.76 7.98
N GLU A 562 -5.84 -30.06 8.06
CA GLU A 562 -5.61 -30.74 9.33
C GLU A 562 -4.48 -30.05 10.13
N ALA A 563 -4.73 -29.80 11.42
CA ALA A 563 -3.74 -29.22 12.31
C ALA A 563 -2.47 -30.10 12.37
N GLY A 564 -1.30 -29.48 12.15
CA GLY A 564 -0.01 -30.19 12.17
C GLY A 564 0.43 -30.79 10.83
N LYS A 565 -0.39 -30.79 9.80
CA LYS A 565 -0.02 -31.28 8.47
C LYS A 565 0.62 -30.19 7.61
N GLN A 566 1.79 -30.48 7.04
CA GLN A 566 2.47 -29.56 6.12
C GLN A 566 1.73 -29.48 4.78
N VAL A 567 1.39 -28.26 4.36
CA VAL A 567 0.84 -27.98 3.04
C VAL A 567 2.00 -27.94 2.03
N LYS A 568 1.96 -28.81 1.02
CA LYS A 568 2.95 -28.83 -0.05
C LYS A 568 2.38 -28.18 -1.31
N VAL A 569 3.02 -27.10 -1.74
CA VAL A 569 2.68 -26.40 -2.98
C VAL A 569 3.60 -26.90 -4.10
N THR A 570 2.99 -27.38 -5.16
CA THR A 570 3.66 -27.94 -6.35
C THR A 570 3.13 -27.25 -7.61
N ALA A 571 3.80 -27.38 -8.73
CA ALA A 571 3.32 -26.81 -10.01
C ALA A 571 1.89 -27.24 -10.36
N LYS A 572 1.46 -28.46 -9.95
CA LYS A 572 0.15 -29.02 -10.29
C LYS A 572 -1.01 -28.37 -9.49
N ASN A 573 -0.77 -27.98 -8.25
CA ASN A 573 -1.83 -27.41 -7.37
C ASN A 573 -1.73 -25.89 -7.20
N LEU A 574 -0.87 -25.20 -7.96
CA LEU A 574 -0.76 -23.74 -7.93
C LEU A 574 -2.08 -23.02 -8.24
N VAL A 575 -2.90 -23.64 -9.09
CA VAL A 575 -4.21 -23.09 -9.48
C VAL A 575 -5.13 -22.89 -8.27
N ASP A 576 -5.01 -23.75 -7.24
CA ASP A 576 -5.82 -23.66 -6.00
C ASP A 576 -5.45 -22.46 -5.12
N PHE A 577 -4.27 -21.86 -5.35
CA PHE A 577 -3.74 -20.73 -4.59
C PHE A 577 -3.74 -19.42 -5.38
N LEU A 578 -3.40 -19.49 -6.66
CA LEU A 578 -3.15 -18.32 -7.52
C LEU A 578 -4.18 -18.15 -8.63
N GLY A 579 -5.05 -19.15 -8.84
CA GLY A 579 -5.94 -19.21 -10.00
C GLY A 579 -5.21 -19.66 -11.26
N LYS A 580 -5.83 -19.51 -12.43
CA LYS A 580 -5.24 -19.92 -13.71
C LYS A 580 -4.01 -19.06 -14.04
N PRO A 581 -2.96 -19.65 -14.66
CA PRO A 581 -1.82 -18.90 -15.18
C PRO A 581 -2.29 -17.77 -16.10
N ARG A 582 -1.68 -16.59 -15.95
CA ARG A 582 -2.01 -15.41 -16.77
C ARG A 582 -1.20 -15.37 -18.05
N PHE A 583 0.02 -15.87 -17.98
CA PHE A 583 0.93 -15.92 -19.12
C PHE A 583 0.93 -17.35 -19.61
N LYS A 584 0.59 -17.53 -20.86
CA LYS A 584 0.79 -18.79 -21.58
C LYS A 584 2.14 -18.69 -22.27
N ASP A 585 2.76 -19.83 -22.55
CA ASP A 585 3.92 -19.87 -23.42
C ASP A 585 3.47 -19.41 -24.81
N ASP A 586 3.60 -18.11 -25.09
CA ASP A 586 3.54 -17.61 -26.46
C ASP A 586 4.83 -18.08 -27.10
N HIS A 587 4.77 -19.21 -27.77
CA HIS A 587 5.90 -19.72 -28.54
C HIS A 587 6.08 -18.86 -29.80
N ALA A 588 7.35 -18.60 -30.11
CA ALA A 588 7.71 -18.01 -31.40
C ALA A 588 7.04 -18.78 -32.55
N GLU A 589 6.63 -18.07 -33.58
CA GLU A 589 6.03 -18.64 -34.78
C GLU A 589 6.80 -19.86 -35.26
N GLU A 590 6.11 -20.98 -35.40
CA GLU A 590 6.74 -22.26 -35.82
C GLU A 590 6.94 -22.38 -37.35
N LYS A 591 6.25 -21.51 -38.08
CA LYS A 591 6.29 -21.52 -39.55
C LYS A 591 6.78 -20.17 -40.08
N ALA A 592 7.51 -20.23 -41.19
CA ALA A 592 7.91 -19.05 -41.91
C ALA A 592 6.67 -18.32 -42.46
N GLN A 593 6.61 -16.99 -42.23
CA GLN A 593 5.49 -16.12 -42.62
C GLN A 593 5.97 -14.96 -43.48
N VAL A 594 5.10 -14.50 -44.39
CA VAL A 594 5.35 -13.30 -45.19
C VAL A 594 4.86 -12.06 -44.44
N GLY A 595 5.69 -11.03 -44.36
CA GLY A 595 5.34 -9.74 -43.78
C GLY A 595 5.30 -9.73 -42.25
N THR A 596 5.62 -10.85 -41.56
CA THR A 596 5.62 -10.92 -40.09
C THR A 596 7.02 -11.18 -39.58
N VAL A 597 7.50 -10.31 -38.66
CA VAL A 597 8.86 -10.40 -38.08
C VAL A 597 8.81 -10.10 -36.60
N THR A 598 9.58 -10.88 -35.83
CA THR A 598 9.73 -10.65 -34.40
C THR A 598 10.93 -9.74 -34.13
N GLY A 599 10.68 -8.60 -33.55
CA GLY A 599 11.68 -7.70 -32.96
C GLY A 599 11.85 -7.93 -31.47
N LEU A 600 12.86 -7.31 -30.89
CA LEU A 600 13.13 -7.32 -29.46
C LEU A 600 13.04 -5.90 -28.90
N ALA A 601 12.23 -5.74 -27.87
CA ALA A 601 12.02 -4.46 -27.19
C ALA A 601 12.55 -4.52 -25.75
N TRP A 602 12.87 -3.36 -25.21
CA TRP A 602 13.15 -3.15 -23.79
C TRP A 602 12.13 -2.18 -23.23
N THR A 603 11.62 -2.48 -22.03
CA THR A 603 10.65 -1.68 -21.30
C THR A 603 11.10 -1.50 -19.86
N SER A 604 10.49 -0.57 -19.14
CA SER A 604 10.75 -0.36 -17.72
C SER A 604 10.47 -1.57 -16.83
N VAL A 605 9.78 -2.59 -17.35
CA VAL A 605 9.48 -3.83 -16.63
C VAL A 605 10.32 -5.03 -17.10
N GLY A 606 11.18 -4.84 -18.09
CA GLY A 606 12.07 -5.87 -18.64
C GLY A 606 12.04 -5.92 -20.16
N GLY A 607 12.67 -6.98 -20.72
CA GLY A 607 12.61 -7.24 -22.15
C GLY A 607 11.27 -7.83 -22.59
N ASP A 608 10.91 -7.58 -23.84
CA ASP A 608 9.72 -8.16 -24.46
C ASP A 608 9.97 -8.41 -25.97
N THR A 609 9.13 -9.22 -26.59
CA THR A 609 9.14 -9.43 -28.05
C THR A 609 8.14 -8.49 -28.69
N LEU A 610 8.45 -8.02 -29.87
CA LEU A 610 7.66 -7.10 -30.64
C LEU A 610 7.34 -7.69 -32.00
N THR A 611 6.14 -8.20 -32.19
CA THR A 611 5.71 -8.68 -33.50
C THR A 611 5.40 -7.47 -34.40
N ILE A 612 6.01 -7.40 -35.57
CA ILE A 612 5.76 -6.42 -36.62
C ILE A 612 5.09 -7.11 -37.78
N GLU A 613 3.90 -6.66 -38.13
CA GLU A 613 3.09 -7.16 -39.23
C GLU A 613 3.02 -6.11 -40.36
N VAL A 614 3.33 -6.50 -41.54
CA VAL A 614 3.24 -5.63 -42.74
C VAL A 614 2.38 -6.29 -43.78
N VAL A 615 1.42 -5.54 -44.29
CA VAL A 615 0.54 -5.93 -45.37
C VAL A 615 0.59 -4.89 -46.49
N THR A 616 0.60 -5.34 -47.73
CA THR A 616 0.51 -4.49 -48.90
C THR A 616 -0.88 -4.59 -49.53
N MET A 617 -1.44 -3.49 -49.97
CA MET A 617 -2.76 -3.43 -50.59
C MET A 617 -2.76 -2.42 -51.75
N PRO A 618 -3.63 -2.58 -52.80
CA PRO A 618 -3.75 -1.59 -53.82
C PRO A 618 -4.08 -0.21 -53.23
N GLY A 619 -3.32 0.82 -53.69
CA GLY A 619 -3.45 2.16 -53.14
C GLY A 619 -2.70 3.22 -53.94
N LYS A 620 -2.29 4.29 -53.25
CA LYS A 620 -1.59 5.45 -53.88
C LYS A 620 -0.15 5.60 -53.37
N GLY A 621 0.41 4.61 -52.72
CA GLY A 621 1.77 4.63 -52.15
C GLY A 621 1.83 5.23 -50.77
N GLU A 622 0.74 5.20 -50.00
CA GLU A 622 0.70 5.68 -48.62
C GLU A 622 1.31 4.66 -47.66
N MET A 623 1.99 5.17 -46.62
CA MET A 623 2.44 4.35 -45.48
C MET A 623 1.50 4.57 -44.31
N ILE A 624 0.80 3.52 -43.90
CA ILE A 624 -0.14 3.52 -42.78
C ILE A 624 0.56 2.88 -41.58
N LEU A 625 0.54 3.58 -40.46
CA LEU A 625 1.18 3.11 -39.20
C LEU A 625 0.12 2.97 -38.09
N THR A 626 0.04 1.80 -37.47
CA THR A 626 -0.86 1.54 -36.36
C THR A 626 -0.14 0.77 -35.24
N GLY A 627 -0.61 0.92 -33.98
CA GLY A 627 -0.02 0.23 -32.82
C GLY A 627 0.52 1.16 -31.74
N ASN A 628 0.07 2.44 -31.69
CA ASN A 628 0.50 3.43 -30.69
C ASN A 628 2.01 3.69 -30.70
N LEU A 629 2.53 4.05 -31.89
CA LEU A 629 3.94 4.29 -32.14
C LEU A 629 4.33 5.73 -31.76
N GLY A 630 5.41 5.90 -31.04
CA GLY A 630 6.04 7.19 -30.78
C GLY A 630 6.73 7.77 -32.02
N ASP A 631 7.21 9.00 -31.92
CA ASP A 631 7.74 9.72 -33.06
C ASP A 631 9.06 9.16 -33.59
N VAL A 632 9.93 8.67 -32.69
CA VAL A 632 11.20 8.02 -33.08
C VAL A 632 10.93 6.73 -33.86
N MET A 633 9.96 5.94 -33.42
CA MET A 633 9.59 4.69 -34.13
C MET A 633 8.92 4.97 -35.49
N LYS A 634 8.11 6.03 -35.58
CA LYS A 634 7.55 6.48 -36.89
C LYS A 634 8.64 6.94 -37.85
N GLU A 635 9.66 7.65 -37.35
CA GLU A 635 10.81 8.04 -38.15
C GLU A 635 11.59 6.81 -38.61
N SER A 636 11.86 5.86 -37.71
CA SER A 636 12.52 4.58 -38.03
C SER A 636 11.77 3.81 -39.13
N ALA A 637 10.42 3.79 -39.07
CA ALA A 637 9.60 3.17 -40.14
C ALA A 637 9.78 3.86 -41.49
N ARG A 638 9.88 5.19 -41.54
CA ARG A 638 10.14 5.95 -42.78
C ARG A 638 11.54 5.64 -43.33
N ILE A 639 12.54 5.56 -42.48
CA ILE A 639 13.91 5.20 -42.89
C ILE A 639 13.91 3.77 -43.44
N ALA A 640 13.27 2.81 -42.76
CA ALA A 640 13.14 1.42 -43.19
C ALA A 640 12.47 1.32 -44.60
N LEU A 641 11.37 2.04 -44.81
CA LEU A 641 10.70 2.08 -46.10
C LEU A 641 11.60 2.68 -47.20
N SER A 642 12.32 3.76 -46.90
CA SER A 642 13.24 4.41 -47.85
C SER A 642 14.37 3.47 -48.25
N TYR A 643 14.94 2.75 -47.26
CA TYR A 643 15.95 1.72 -47.55
C TYR A 643 15.38 0.61 -48.43
N VAL A 644 14.23 0.03 -48.05
CA VAL A 644 13.59 -1.05 -48.82
C VAL A 644 13.31 -0.62 -50.27
N ARG A 645 12.82 0.60 -50.49
CA ARG A 645 12.63 1.16 -51.87
C ARG A 645 13.91 1.13 -52.69
N SER A 646 15.07 1.38 -52.08
CA SER A 646 16.36 1.41 -52.78
C SER A 646 16.88 0.03 -53.18
N VAL A 647 16.46 -1.04 -52.49
CA VAL A 647 16.95 -2.42 -52.73
C VAL A 647 15.88 -3.35 -53.33
N ALA A 648 14.62 -2.95 -53.35
CA ALA A 648 13.47 -3.79 -53.72
C ALA A 648 13.59 -4.41 -55.13
N SER A 649 14.22 -3.73 -56.07
CA SER A 649 14.46 -4.26 -57.45
C SER A 649 15.31 -5.53 -57.46
N GLN A 650 16.24 -5.68 -56.49
CA GLN A 650 17.08 -6.89 -56.32
C GLN A 650 16.26 -8.12 -55.90
N TYR A 651 15.05 -7.89 -55.39
CA TYR A 651 14.10 -8.91 -54.94
C TYR A 651 12.92 -9.09 -55.89
N GLY A 652 13.05 -8.59 -57.13
CA GLY A 652 12.04 -8.76 -58.20
C GLY A 652 10.81 -7.84 -58.03
N VAL A 653 10.85 -6.85 -57.15
CA VAL A 653 9.76 -5.87 -56.98
C VAL A 653 9.84 -4.84 -58.07
N LYS A 654 8.71 -4.61 -58.80
CA LYS A 654 8.63 -3.62 -59.88
C LYS A 654 8.77 -2.19 -59.34
N GLU A 655 9.37 -1.30 -60.14
CA GLU A 655 9.59 0.11 -59.79
C GLU A 655 8.29 0.85 -59.46
N ASP A 656 7.19 0.53 -60.17
CA ASP A 656 5.89 1.16 -59.98
C ASP A 656 5.09 0.62 -58.77
N PHE A 657 5.60 -0.44 -58.08
CA PHE A 657 4.92 -1.08 -56.95
C PHE A 657 4.55 -0.08 -55.87
N PHE A 658 5.52 0.71 -55.43
CA PHE A 658 5.36 1.68 -54.34
C PHE A 658 4.46 2.88 -54.68
N GLY A 659 4.15 3.09 -55.92
CA GLY A 659 3.19 4.12 -56.37
C GLY A 659 1.77 3.58 -56.52
N LYS A 660 1.59 2.26 -56.55
CA LYS A 660 0.29 1.60 -56.79
C LYS A 660 -0.23 0.82 -55.59
N ASN A 661 0.58 0.67 -54.54
CA ASN A 661 0.22 -0.09 -53.36
C ASN A 661 0.54 0.74 -52.10
N ASP A 662 -0.39 0.71 -51.18
CA ASP A 662 -0.19 1.20 -49.82
C ASP A 662 0.47 0.11 -48.97
N ILE A 663 1.27 0.54 -47.99
CA ILE A 663 1.97 -0.33 -47.06
C ILE A 663 1.46 -0.05 -45.66
N HIS A 664 0.79 -1.03 -45.04
CA HIS A 664 0.30 -0.90 -43.68
C HIS A 664 1.23 -1.69 -42.73
N ILE A 665 1.85 -0.98 -41.81
CA ILE A 665 2.69 -1.54 -40.74
C ILE A 665 1.86 -1.50 -39.44
N HIS A 666 1.62 -2.67 -38.87
CA HIS A 666 0.93 -2.82 -37.61
C HIS A 666 1.84 -3.44 -36.56
N ILE A 667 1.87 -2.85 -35.38
CA ILE A 667 2.54 -3.42 -34.23
C ILE A 667 1.48 -3.67 -33.16
N PRO A 668 1.08 -4.93 -32.91
CA PRO A 668 0.03 -5.29 -31.96
C PRO A 668 0.24 -4.74 -30.55
N GLU A 669 -0.77 -4.87 -29.68
CA GLU A 669 -0.79 -4.32 -28.32
C GLU A 669 -0.81 -2.77 -28.27
N GLY A 670 -1.77 -2.15 -28.95
CA GLY A 670 -1.92 -0.70 -29.03
C GLY A 670 -2.16 0.02 -27.69
N ALA A 671 -2.42 -0.71 -26.60
CA ALA A 671 -2.55 -0.15 -25.26
C ALA A 671 -1.20 0.31 -24.67
N VAL A 672 -0.07 -0.24 -25.16
CA VAL A 672 1.29 0.07 -24.69
C VAL A 672 1.95 0.99 -25.68
N PRO A 673 2.39 2.21 -25.29
CA PRO A 673 3.18 3.09 -26.14
C PRO A 673 4.51 2.41 -26.51
N LYS A 674 4.89 2.51 -27.79
CA LYS A 674 6.13 1.94 -28.30
C LYS A 674 6.94 3.04 -28.98
N ASP A 675 8.17 3.24 -28.53
CA ASP A 675 9.07 4.21 -29.11
C ASP A 675 10.52 3.73 -29.09
N GLY A 676 11.30 4.12 -30.09
CA GLY A 676 12.72 3.80 -30.17
C GLY A 676 13.18 3.39 -31.56
N PRO A 677 14.47 3.57 -31.88
CA PRO A 677 15.03 3.31 -33.23
C PRO A 677 15.39 1.83 -33.44
N SER A 678 15.48 1.01 -32.40
CA SER A 678 16.02 -0.36 -32.44
C SER A 678 15.18 -1.40 -33.18
N ALA A 679 13.99 -1.03 -33.66
CA ALA A 679 13.14 -1.85 -34.52
C ALA A 679 13.40 -1.63 -36.01
N GLY A 680 14.38 -0.81 -36.39
CA GLY A 680 14.66 -0.43 -37.78
C GLY A 680 14.93 -1.60 -38.71
N ILE A 681 15.83 -2.51 -38.33
CA ILE A 681 16.10 -3.71 -39.14
C ILE A 681 14.90 -4.64 -39.20
N THR A 682 14.13 -4.76 -38.13
CA THR A 682 12.92 -5.60 -38.06
C THR A 682 11.84 -5.07 -39.02
N MET A 683 11.59 -3.77 -39.00
CA MET A 683 10.65 -3.11 -39.94
C MET A 683 11.11 -3.24 -41.38
N SER A 684 12.42 -3.08 -41.65
CA SER A 684 12.97 -3.22 -42.98
C SER A 684 12.74 -4.62 -43.57
N VAL A 685 13.02 -5.68 -42.76
CA VAL A 685 12.77 -7.06 -43.17
C VAL A 685 11.29 -7.34 -43.36
N ALA A 686 10.43 -6.84 -42.47
CA ALA A 686 8.98 -7.05 -42.57
C ALA A 686 8.41 -6.38 -43.84
N ILE A 687 8.82 -5.16 -44.15
CA ILE A 687 8.42 -4.45 -45.37
C ILE A 687 8.96 -5.21 -46.59
N LEU A 688 10.25 -5.58 -46.60
CA LEU A 688 10.87 -6.26 -47.75
C LEU A 688 10.20 -7.63 -47.98
N SER A 689 9.92 -8.39 -46.94
CA SER A 689 9.20 -9.66 -47.04
C SER A 689 7.80 -9.47 -47.61
N ALA A 690 7.04 -8.45 -47.16
CA ALA A 690 5.70 -8.21 -47.65
C ALA A 690 5.67 -7.76 -49.12
N VAL A 691 6.60 -6.91 -49.55
CA VAL A 691 6.64 -6.40 -50.94
C VAL A 691 7.21 -7.40 -51.93
N SER A 692 8.13 -8.28 -51.49
CA SER A 692 8.73 -9.34 -52.29
C SER A 692 7.98 -10.67 -52.24
N ASN A 693 7.04 -10.79 -51.31
CA ASN A 693 6.34 -12.05 -51.01
C ASN A 693 7.28 -13.21 -50.60
N ILE A 694 8.43 -12.88 -50.00
CA ILE A 694 9.41 -13.88 -49.51
C ILE A 694 9.18 -14.06 -48.02
N PRO A 695 8.94 -15.32 -47.54
CA PRO A 695 8.68 -15.54 -46.09
C PRO A 695 9.92 -15.31 -45.24
N VAL A 696 9.71 -14.90 -43.98
CA VAL A 696 10.75 -14.79 -42.95
C VAL A 696 10.87 -16.07 -42.19
N ARG A 697 12.09 -16.44 -41.82
CA ARG A 697 12.40 -17.69 -41.07
C ARG A 697 11.68 -17.72 -39.71
N ALA A 698 11.18 -18.87 -39.34
CA ALA A 698 10.57 -19.11 -38.03
C ALA A 698 11.60 -19.06 -36.90
N ARG A 699 11.14 -18.73 -35.68
CA ARG A 699 11.96 -18.67 -34.44
C ARG A 699 13.19 -17.77 -34.55
N LEU A 700 13.10 -16.76 -35.39
CA LEU A 700 14.09 -15.72 -35.59
C LEU A 700 13.59 -14.43 -34.94
N ALA A 701 14.45 -13.74 -34.19
CA ALA A 701 14.24 -12.38 -33.76
C ALA A 701 15.42 -11.49 -34.13
N MET A 702 15.19 -10.20 -34.16
CA MET A 702 16.23 -9.23 -34.47
C MET A 702 16.04 -7.93 -33.77
N THR A 703 17.14 -7.19 -33.59
CA THR A 703 17.14 -5.82 -33.05
C THR A 703 18.31 -5.04 -33.65
N GLY A 704 18.07 -3.79 -34.01
CA GLY A 704 19.09 -2.94 -34.59
C GLY A 704 18.47 -1.69 -35.20
N GLU A 705 19.18 -0.57 -35.13
CA GLU A 705 18.82 0.65 -35.87
C GLU A 705 19.36 0.54 -37.29
N VAL A 706 18.61 1.05 -38.25
CA VAL A 706 19.00 1.04 -39.69
C VAL A 706 19.21 2.45 -40.18
N THR A 707 20.24 2.65 -41.00
CA THR A 707 20.45 3.90 -41.74
C THR A 707 19.87 3.83 -43.16
N LEU A 708 19.70 4.96 -43.83
CA LEU A 708 19.25 5.05 -45.23
C LEU A 708 20.13 4.25 -46.22
N ARG A 709 21.38 3.96 -45.82
CA ARG A 709 22.34 3.20 -46.64
C ARG A 709 22.45 1.73 -46.24
N GLY A 710 21.58 1.26 -45.33
CA GLY A 710 21.56 -0.13 -44.89
C GLY A 710 22.57 -0.51 -43.80
N ARG A 711 23.33 0.43 -43.22
CA ARG A 711 24.17 0.13 -42.06
C ARG A 711 23.34 -0.17 -40.88
N VAL A 712 23.78 -1.16 -40.08
CA VAL A 712 23.16 -1.53 -38.81
C VAL A 712 23.95 -0.88 -37.68
N LEU A 713 23.23 -0.12 -36.82
CA LEU A 713 23.82 0.61 -35.69
C LEU A 713 23.51 -0.09 -34.36
N PRO A 714 24.36 0.12 -33.33
CA PRO A 714 24.22 -0.51 -32.02
C PRO A 714 22.96 -0.05 -31.28
N ILE A 715 22.52 -0.87 -30.30
CA ILE A 715 21.31 -0.65 -29.52
C ILE A 715 21.60 -0.83 -28.03
N GLY A 716 20.75 -0.27 -27.18
CA GLY A 716 20.76 -0.48 -25.75
C GLY A 716 19.85 -1.59 -25.26
N GLY A 717 20.01 -2.01 -24.00
CA GLY A 717 19.15 -2.99 -23.32
C GLY A 717 19.29 -4.40 -23.89
N LEU A 718 20.48 -4.79 -24.32
CA LEU A 718 20.69 -6.07 -25.00
C LEU A 718 20.44 -7.26 -24.08
N LYS A 719 20.84 -7.20 -22.80
CA LYS A 719 20.60 -8.27 -21.84
C LYS A 719 19.11 -8.59 -21.73
N GLU A 720 18.29 -7.60 -21.53
CA GLU A 720 16.83 -7.72 -21.40
C GLU A 720 16.21 -8.28 -22.68
N LYS A 721 16.65 -7.83 -23.83
CA LYS A 721 16.18 -8.30 -25.15
C LYS A 721 16.51 -9.78 -25.37
N LEU A 722 17.71 -10.22 -25.00
CA LEU A 722 18.11 -11.63 -25.13
C LEU A 722 17.37 -12.53 -24.13
N LEU A 723 17.13 -12.04 -22.90
CA LEU A 723 16.29 -12.74 -21.93
C LEU A 723 14.86 -12.96 -22.44
N ALA A 724 14.29 -11.93 -23.06
CA ALA A 724 12.98 -12.05 -23.71
C ALA A 724 13.01 -13.06 -24.89
N ALA A 725 14.01 -12.99 -25.75
CA ALA A 725 14.16 -13.93 -26.85
C ALA A 725 14.23 -15.38 -26.35
N LYS A 726 14.99 -15.65 -25.28
CA LYS A 726 15.10 -16.95 -24.64
C LYS A 726 13.76 -17.45 -24.10
N GLN A 727 13.04 -16.55 -23.39
CA GLN A 727 11.73 -16.87 -22.82
C GLN A 727 10.66 -17.19 -23.89
N TYR A 728 10.73 -16.51 -25.03
CA TYR A 728 9.83 -16.76 -26.18
C TYR A 728 10.25 -17.98 -27.03
N GLY A 729 11.34 -18.68 -26.68
CA GLY A 729 11.82 -19.84 -27.41
C GLY A 729 12.43 -19.52 -28.78
N ILE A 730 12.89 -18.29 -28.99
CA ILE A 730 13.66 -17.88 -30.18
C ILE A 730 14.95 -18.70 -30.23
N LYS A 731 15.32 -19.14 -31.42
CA LYS A 731 16.52 -19.97 -31.64
C LYS A 731 17.66 -19.19 -32.30
N LYS A 732 17.33 -18.14 -33.03
CA LYS A 732 18.32 -17.33 -33.74
C LYS A 732 18.00 -15.85 -33.51
N VAL A 733 19.03 -15.06 -33.14
CA VAL A 733 18.90 -13.62 -32.91
C VAL A 733 19.93 -12.90 -33.75
N LEU A 734 19.48 -11.90 -34.55
CA LEU A 734 20.35 -10.99 -35.28
C LEU A 734 20.57 -9.75 -34.43
N ILE A 735 21.81 -9.42 -34.15
CA ILE A 735 22.24 -8.28 -33.32
C ILE A 735 23.33 -7.47 -34.04
N PRO A 736 23.41 -6.15 -33.77
CA PRO A 736 24.46 -5.35 -34.40
C PRO A 736 25.87 -5.82 -33.98
N GLU A 737 26.81 -5.86 -34.93
CA GLU A 737 28.19 -6.25 -34.68
C GLU A 737 28.86 -5.41 -33.58
N GLN A 738 28.52 -4.13 -33.51
CA GLN A 738 29.05 -3.20 -32.48
C GLN A 738 28.58 -3.53 -31.05
N ASN A 739 27.55 -4.37 -30.88
CA ASN A 739 27.11 -4.87 -29.58
C ASN A 739 27.82 -6.18 -29.17
N GLN A 740 28.81 -6.66 -29.94
CA GLN A 740 29.58 -7.86 -29.55
C GLN A 740 30.23 -7.73 -28.16
N PRO A 741 30.85 -6.62 -27.78
CA PRO A 741 31.41 -6.46 -26.43
C PRO A 741 30.36 -6.59 -25.34
N ASP A 742 29.14 -6.07 -25.57
CA ASP A 742 28.04 -6.18 -24.60
C ASP A 742 27.65 -7.67 -24.39
N VAL A 743 27.68 -8.49 -25.45
CA VAL A 743 27.40 -9.93 -25.38
C VAL A 743 28.48 -10.68 -24.62
N GLU A 744 29.76 -10.35 -24.85
CA GLU A 744 30.90 -10.97 -24.18
C GLU A 744 30.88 -10.74 -22.66
N GLU A 745 30.24 -9.67 -22.21
CA GLU A 745 30.04 -9.37 -20.80
C GLU A 745 28.85 -10.09 -20.14
N LEU A 746 27.98 -10.74 -20.94
CA LEU A 746 26.80 -11.43 -20.41
C LEU A 746 27.17 -12.81 -19.86
N ASP A 747 26.41 -13.25 -18.86
CA ASP A 747 26.48 -14.61 -18.36
C ASP A 747 26.14 -15.61 -19.46
N ALA A 748 26.92 -16.68 -19.60
CA ALA A 748 26.72 -17.72 -20.61
C ALA A 748 25.30 -18.31 -20.59
N GLU A 749 24.67 -18.36 -19.41
CA GLU A 749 23.29 -18.81 -19.24
C GLU A 749 22.31 -18.03 -20.12
N ILE A 750 22.53 -16.74 -20.37
CA ILE A 750 21.61 -15.89 -21.14
C ILE A 750 21.60 -16.29 -22.61
N THR A 751 22.77 -16.59 -23.16
CA THR A 751 22.96 -16.89 -24.59
C THR A 751 22.83 -18.38 -24.91
N GLU A 752 22.91 -19.26 -23.90
CA GLU A 752 22.83 -20.71 -24.07
C GLU A 752 21.52 -21.13 -24.74
N GLY A 753 21.64 -21.91 -25.82
CA GLY A 753 20.52 -22.44 -26.60
C GLY A 753 20.00 -21.49 -27.69
N MET A 754 20.66 -20.34 -27.90
CA MET A 754 20.39 -19.41 -29.00
C MET A 754 21.64 -19.25 -29.89
N GLU A 755 21.41 -19.16 -31.19
CA GLU A 755 22.40 -18.74 -32.18
C GLU A 755 22.40 -17.20 -32.29
N LEU A 756 23.49 -16.55 -31.90
CA LEU A 756 23.66 -15.12 -32.07
C LEU A 756 24.43 -14.84 -33.35
N VAL A 757 23.86 -14.03 -34.23
CA VAL A 757 24.48 -13.61 -35.50
C VAL A 757 24.72 -12.11 -35.46
N TYR A 758 25.98 -11.74 -35.59
CA TYR A 758 26.40 -10.35 -35.65
C TYR A 758 26.27 -9.80 -37.06
N VAL A 759 25.61 -8.66 -37.20
CA VAL A 759 25.33 -8.02 -38.47
C VAL A 759 25.72 -6.55 -38.46
N SER A 760 26.39 -6.09 -39.53
CA SER A 760 26.82 -4.71 -39.69
C SER A 760 26.09 -4.01 -40.87
N ASP A 761 25.42 -4.79 -41.70
CA ASP A 761 24.68 -4.30 -42.89
C ASP A 761 23.40 -5.09 -43.12
N MET A 762 22.43 -4.43 -43.73
CA MET A 762 21.11 -5.02 -44.00
C MET A 762 21.18 -6.19 -44.98
N SER A 763 22.16 -6.24 -45.90
CA SER A 763 22.33 -7.39 -46.82
C SER A 763 22.63 -8.69 -46.04
N GLN A 764 23.32 -8.60 -44.91
CA GLN A 764 23.52 -9.73 -43.98
C GLN A 764 22.20 -10.11 -43.28
N VAL A 765 21.46 -9.10 -42.81
CA VAL A 765 20.15 -9.29 -42.16
C VAL A 765 19.15 -9.98 -43.09
N GLU A 766 19.08 -9.53 -44.32
CA GLU A 766 18.20 -10.09 -45.36
C GLU A 766 18.52 -11.57 -45.67
N ARG A 767 19.81 -11.90 -45.83
CA ARG A 767 20.28 -13.25 -46.09
C ARG A 767 19.97 -14.21 -44.94
N GLU A 768 20.09 -13.74 -43.71
CA GLU A 768 19.88 -14.57 -42.54
C GLU A 768 18.39 -14.70 -42.18
N SER A 769 17.55 -13.74 -42.60
CA SER A 769 16.14 -13.68 -42.22
C SER A 769 15.19 -14.23 -43.27
N LEU A 770 15.44 -13.98 -44.58
CA LEU A 770 14.56 -14.43 -45.65
C LEU A 770 14.80 -15.86 -46.07
N VAL A 771 13.72 -16.58 -46.35
CA VAL A 771 13.80 -17.95 -46.92
C VAL A 771 13.91 -17.79 -48.44
N LYS A 772 15.15 -17.93 -48.96
CA LYS A 772 15.34 -18.08 -50.41
C LYS A 772 15.32 -19.57 -50.73
N ASP A 773 14.49 -19.97 -51.68
CA ASP A 773 14.48 -21.33 -52.26
C ASP A 773 15.85 -21.73 -52.84
#